data_e83aba5adc8207b36ecde0ca6ef01c51
#
_entry.id   e83aba5adc8207b36ecde0ca6ef01c51
#
_cell.length_a   1.000
_cell.length_b   1.000
_cell.length_c   1.000
_cell.angle_alpha   90.00
_cell.angle_beta   90.00
_cell.angle_gamma   90.00
#
_symmetry.space_group_name_H-M   'P 1'
#
loop_
_entity.id
_entity.type
_entity.pdbx_description
1 polymer ?
#
loop_
_entity_poly.entity_id
_entity_poly.type
_entity_poly.pdbx_seq_one_letter_code
_entity_poly.pdbx_strand_id
1 'polypeptide(L)'
;MDNICRELFRAIHEGKWLKIEYKNKNEETTRYWISIVDLEPYTRVLKVDSLHLGYYTVMRLDKIFLDSIISAEVVGGSFCERNEKLIEDIAMNPEKYVNVFTESANLKILNYLEMCNKLDGTVYETDFELIEYLDRETIDSEIYNLSDEQFKQIVKYFQYDKDRKKCGSGRLQIKNLAMNVLSVHTNKGLYILAYRKLGLDVKAKALKPAKEITICTQFTMGGEVQNIRRFLEADEYELLNDFETKIEVIKDVITSHLNGAEMVDDIPYIIGLGIDVALDLNSEYKAILDMYAAGNVSTPIKAFFGELLTKPRRRNKAYPIALINENINLDQLLAINNAMKFPCAYIQGPPGTGKTNTIKNTIITAFFNETTVLFASYNNMPIDSVTNALTNLKYKDKTIPFPILRLGNTEKLRQAINYINLLRKQVAAINIYEDTLNKRKEDRKTRAEQLSDLLKNYEEVVELKERKESMEHLIKYQKGMENVGSISAFQMDLQMNQMNNLNQKIESLGEISNDKVMELLDRNEKEFYQYLYFTSAKYIKKLETKPFSELRNILDADIKEDEKIQKFAKYLKESANVKLLQRAFPVMVTTCISAHRLGSPEILFDRVIIDEASQCNVAISLVPIIRGNNLMLVGDPQQLRPVVLLDDISNVKLKKKYDISDEYDYKENSIYKTYLACDAVSDEVLLRCHYRSNKKIIDFNNKKYYNSKLEILTNSGENEPLLFVDVENSRSEHKNTSPAEVNEILDYATLNKDKSIAVITPFVNQKNLIERGIAERRLGNVVCGTVHAFQGDEKDVVLFSTALSDRTTDGTYNWLKNNKELINVATSRAKEKLILLASKKELDRLHGTNTDDDLYELVNYIRTNGQSVVTKKQVSSRALGVQPFSTATENAFLDNLTHALGNIWLTQSRYTIHKEVAISQVFQENLTHNALFYMGRFDFVVYEKQGRAEIPILAIELDGKEHYTKEAVIERDRKKNEICKAHNLQIIRVENSYARRYNYIKDILMDYFKRTH
;
A
#
# COMPACT_ATOMS: atom_id res chain seq x y z
N MET A 1 10.49 -7.57 25.10
CA MET A 1 10.69 -6.45 26.05
C MET A 1 9.30 -5.94 26.45
N ASP A 2 9.04 -5.76 27.72
CA ASP A 2 7.81 -5.10 28.19
C ASP A 2 7.75 -3.68 27.60
N ASN A 3 6.56 -3.20 27.23
CA ASN A 3 6.39 -1.88 26.64
C ASN A 3 7.00 -0.77 27.51
N ILE A 4 6.82 -0.87 28.83
CA ILE A 4 7.37 0.08 29.80
C ILE A 4 8.90 0.10 29.75
N CYS A 5 9.54 -1.07 29.73
CA CYS A 5 11.00 -1.17 29.68
C CYS A 5 11.59 -0.66 28.36
N ARG A 6 10.87 -0.81 27.27
CA ARG A 6 11.26 -0.25 25.95
C ARG A 6 11.18 1.27 25.94
N GLU A 7 10.08 1.83 26.37
CA GLU A 7 9.91 3.28 26.46
C GLU A 7 10.94 3.91 27.40
N LEU A 8 11.26 3.21 28.50
CA LEU A 8 12.34 3.59 29.41
C LEU A 8 13.71 3.60 28.69
N PHE A 9 14.02 2.53 27.97
CA PHE A 9 15.26 2.41 27.21
C PHE A 9 15.42 3.52 26.18
N ARG A 10 14.35 3.80 25.44
CA ARG A 10 14.29 4.92 24.49
C ARG A 10 14.51 6.26 25.17
N ALA A 11 13.81 6.52 26.28
CA ALA A 11 13.94 7.78 27.02
C ALA A 11 15.40 8.02 27.47
N ILE A 12 16.09 6.96 27.94
CA ILE A 12 17.51 7.04 28.33
C ILE A 12 18.40 7.40 27.14
N HIS A 13 18.27 6.70 26.01
CA HIS A 13 19.15 6.86 24.84
C HIS A 13 18.83 8.12 24.03
N GLU A 14 17.54 8.47 23.89
CA GLU A 14 17.12 9.66 23.15
C GLU A 14 17.25 10.96 23.99
N GLY A 15 17.47 10.85 25.31
CA GLY A 15 17.50 11.99 26.21
C GLY A 15 16.16 12.72 26.28
N LYS A 16 15.08 11.96 26.48
CA LYS A 16 13.70 12.49 26.51
C LYS A 16 13.01 12.24 27.83
N TRP A 17 11.99 13.04 28.11
CA TRP A 17 11.11 12.79 29.22
C TRP A 17 10.17 11.64 28.92
N LEU A 18 9.90 10.83 29.94
CA LEU A 18 8.97 9.71 29.91
C LEU A 18 7.73 10.07 30.74
N LYS A 19 6.56 10.08 30.10
CA LYS A 19 5.28 10.20 30.79
C LYS A 19 4.92 8.84 31.38
N ILE A 20 4.67 8.80 32.68
CA ILE A 20 4.31 7.58 33.37
C ILE A 20 3.04 7.74 34.22
N GLU A 21 2.30 6.64 34.36
CA GLU A 21 1.33 6.44 35.42
C GLU A 21 1.97 5.51 36.46
N TYR A 22 2.10 6.00 37.67
CA TYR A 22 2.79 5.33 38.75
C TYR A 22 1.84 5.01 39.89
N LYS A 23 1.83 3.75 40.36
CA LYS A 23 1.03 3.31 41.49
C LYS A 23 1.92 3.31 42.75
N ASN A 24 1.58 4.15 43.72
CA ASN A 24 2.35 4.22 44.97
C ASN A 24 2.00 3.06 45.93
N LYS A 25 2.70 2.98 47.02
CA LYS A 25 2.48 1.94 48.07
C LYS A 25 1.08 1.95 48.69
N ASN A 26 0.37 3.08 48.57
CA ASN A 26 -1.01 3.24 49.09
C ASN A 26 -2.05 2.91 47.98
N GLU A 27 -1.63 2.32 46.90
CA GLU A 27 -2.45 1.99 45.71
C GLU A 27 -3.03 3.22 44.95
N GLU A 28 -2.57 4.43 45.23
CA GLU A 28 -2.97 5.64 44.53
C GLU A 28 -2.17 5.79 43.25
N THR A 29 -2.86 6.14 42.18
CA THR A 29 -2.23 6.38 40.84
C THR A 29 -1.88 7.85 40.68
N THR A 30 -0.63 8.12 40.41
CA THR A 30 -0.12 9.48 40.13
C THR A 30 0.53 9.55 38.75
N ARG A 31 0.41 10.69 38.10
CA ARG A 31 0.99 10.92 36.79
C ARG A 31 2.19 11.81 36.88
N TYR A 32 3.32 11.36 36.30
CA TYR A 32 4.56 12.10 36.23
C TYR A 32 5.11 12.14 34.83
N TRP A 33 5.85 13.19 34.53
CA TRP A 33 6.91 13.09 33.53
C TRP A 33 8.21 12.86 34.30
N ILE A 34 9.01 11.91 33.84
CA ILE A 34 10.28 11.59 34.51
C ILE A 34 11.42 11.66 33.51
N SER A 35 12.55 12.18 33.95
CA SER A 35 13.84 12.08 33.27
C SER A 35 14.71 11.14 34.09
N ILE A 36 15.27 10.14 33.45
CA ILE A 36 16.01 9.08 34.13
C ILE A 36 17.42 9.58 34.43
N VAL A 37 17.73 9.68 35.72
CA VAL A 37 19.07 10.09 36.17
C VAL A 37 19.94 8.87 36.38
N ASP A 38 19.37 7.77 36.92
CA ASP A 38 20.11 6.53 37.16
C ASP A 38 19.15 5.35 37.21
N LEU A 39 19.66 4.14 36.97
CA LEU A 39 18.93 2.89 36.99
C LEU A 39 19.72 1.83 37.74
N GLU A 40 19.17 1.32 38.81
CA GLU A 40 19.70 0.16 39.54
C GLU A 40 19.05 -1.12 38.96
N PRO A 41 19.77 -1.90 38.16
CA PRO A 41 19.18 -2.99 37.36
C PRO A 41 18.74 -4.19 38.23
N TYR A 42 19.40 -4.47 39.37
CA TYR A 42 19.06 -5.62 40.19
C TYR A 42 17.78 -5.40 41.01
N THR A 43 17.61 -4.20 41.50
CA THR A 43 16.41 -3.83 42.32
C THR A 43 15.30 -3.22 41.45
N ARG A 44 15.53 -2.99 40.17
CA ARG A 44 14.61 -2.35 39.21
C ARG A 44 14.10 -1.00 39.72
N VAL A 45 15.01 -0.20 40.29
CA VAL A 45 14.70 1.11 40.89
C VAL A 45 15.32 2.20 40.04
N LEU A 46 14.50 3.19 39.66
CA LEU A 46 14.88 4.38 38.94
C LEU A 46 15.14 5.54 39.91
N LYS A 47 16.17 6.29 39.64
CA LYS A 47 16.39 7.62 40.18
C LYS A 47 16.08 8.64 39.10
N VAL A 48 15.16 9.54 39.37
CA VAL A 48 14.58 10.38 38.33
C VAL A 48 14.42 11.83 38.77
N ASP A 49 14.52 12.75 37.85
CA ASP A 49 13.94 14.07 38.00
C ASP A 49 12.50 13.97 37.49
N SER A 50 11.52 14.39 38.27
CA SER A 50 10.11 14.22 37.99
C SER A 50 9.36 15.55 37.94
N LEU A 51 8.44 15.69 37.00
CA LEU A 51 7.42 16.71 36.98
C LEU A 51 6.09 16.09 37.37
N HIS A 52 5.51 16.52 38.48
CA HIS A 52 4.20 16.07 38.92
C HIS A 52 3.10 16.77 38.13
N LEU A 53 2.34 16.03 37.30
CA LEU A 53 1.36 16.61 36.38
C LEU A 53 0.12 17.25 37.05
N GLY A 54 -0.14 16.93 38.31
CA GLY A 54 -1.24 17.54 39.07
C GLY A 54 -0.89 18.89 39.73
N TYR A 55 0.37 19.04 40.14
CA TYR A 55 0.84 20.25 40.87
C TYR A 55 1.88 21.04 40.10
N TYR A 56 2.34 20.52 38.92
CA TYR A 56 3.38 21.13 38.07
C TYR A 56 4.68 21.47 38.86
N THR A 57 5.01 20.62 39.83
CA THR A 57 6.23 20.75 40.62
C THR A 57 7.30 19.80 40.12
N VAL A 58 8.51 20.30 39.96
CA VAL A 58 9.67 19.47 39.60
C VAL A 58 10.42 19.10 40.88
N MET A 59 10.68 17.80 41.07
CA MET A 59 11.45 17.31 42.21
C MET A 59 12.26 16.08 41.79
N ARG A 60 13.37 15.86 42.47
CA ARG A 60 14.11 14.61 42.33
C ARG A 60 13.48 13.52 43.19
N LEU A 61 13.23 12.37 42.60
CA LEU A 61 12.79 11.18 43.27
C LEU A 61 13.87 10.11 43.17
N ASP A 62 14.36 9.66 44.34
CA ASP A 62 15.45 8.70 44.41
C ASP A 62 15.00 7.24 44.24
N LYS A 63 13.68 6.99 44.31
CA LYS A 63 13.11 5.62 44.26
C LYS A 63 11.76 5.59 43.55
N ILE A 64 11.80 5.36 42.26
CA ILE A 64 10.65 4.93 41.46
C ILE A 64 10.86 3.45 41.14
N PHE A 65 9.96 2.60 41.55
CA PHE A 65 10.00 1.17 41.27
C PHE A 65 9.44 0.91 39.89
N LEU A 66 10.22 0.28 39.01
CA LEU A 66 9.82 -0.03 37.64
C LEU A 66 8.54 -0.87 37.61
N ASP A 67 8.42 -1.84 38.52
CA ASP A 67 7.27 -2.74 38.62
C ASP A 67 5.98 -2.05 39.11
N SER A 68 6.08 -0.81 39.57
CA SER A 68 4.94 0.03 39.99
C SER A 68 4.50 1.02 38.89
N ILE A 69 5.15 1.04 37.76
CA ILE A 69 4.74 1.82 36.62
C ILE A 69 3.66 1.05 35.86
N ILE A 70 2.49 1.68 35.67
CA ILE A 70 1.34 1.08 34.99
C ILE A 70 1.46 1.29 33.47
N SER A 71 1.88 2.49 33.06
CA SER A 71 2.07 2.86 31.67
C SER A 71 3.25 3.82 31.52
N ALA A 72 3.93 3.75 30.38
CA ALA A 72 5.04 4.63 30.03
C ALA A 72 4.95 5.01 28.56
N GLU A 73 5.25 6.29 28.25
CA GLU A 73 5.24 6.86 26.91
C GLU A 73 6.32 7.93 26.79
N VAL A 74 7.19 7.84 25.80
CA VAL A 74 8.20 8.88 25.55
C VAL A 74 7.52 10.16 25.06
N VAL A 75 7.83 11.28 25.70
CA VAL A 75 7.33 12.61 25.30
C VAL A 75 8.17 13.11 24.13
N GLY A 76 7.71 12.91 22.93
CA GLY A 76 8.48 13.12 21.69
C GLY A 76 9.05 14.54 21.52
N GLY A 77 8.35 15.58 21.96
CA GLY A 77 8.81 16.99 21.92
C GLY A 77 9.65 17.41 23.11
N SER A 78 10.02 16.49 24.02
CA SER A 78 10.76 16.78 25.24
C SER A 78 12.27 16.57 25.06
N PHE A 79 13.04 17.16 25.96
CA PHE A 79 14.49 16.94 26.05
C PHE A 79 14.92 16.89 27.50
N CYS A 80 15.88 16.04 27.82
CA CYS A 80 16.59 16.04 29.10
C CYS A 80 18.08 15.75 28.90
N GLU A 81 18.88 16.07 29.91
CA GLU A 81 20.31 15.73 29.90
C GLU A 81 20.47 14.21 29.94
N ARG A 82 21.20 13.65 28.97
CA ARG A 82 21.51 12.21 28.95
C ARG A 82 22.56 11.87 29.98
N ASN A 83 22.34 10.78 30.70
CA ASN A 83 23.39 10.21 31.54
C ASN A 83 24.31 9.34 30.71
N GLU A 84 25.35 9.93 30.12
CA GLU A 84 26.31 9.22 29.29
C GLU A 84 27.01 8.06 30.05
N LYS A 85 27.18 8.20 31.38
CA LYS A 85 27.77 7.12 32.20
C LYS A 85 26.85 5.91 32.29
N LEU A 86 25.53 6.14 32.42
CA LEU A 86 24.54 5.05 32.41
C LEU A 86 24.49 4.36 31.05
N ILE A 87 24.53 5.14 29.99
CA ILE A 87 24.54 4.62 28.62
C ILE A 87 25.81 3.81 28.37
N GLU A 88 26.96 4.30 28.80
CA GLU A 88 28.23 3.57 28.71
C GLU A 88 28.22 2.30 29.57
N ASP A 89 27.66 2.33 30.80
CA ASP A 89 27.57 1.12 31.64
C ASP A 89 26.63 0.08 31.04
N ILE A 90 25.49 0.47 30.47
CA ILE A 90 24.61 -0.43 29.71
C ILE A 90 25.37 -1.05 28.53
N ALA A 91 26.18 -0.24 27.83
CA ALA A 91 26.97 -0.68 26.69
C ALA A 91 28.09 -1.66 27.05
N MET A 92 28.75 -1.41 28.14
CA MET A 92 29.93 -2.20 28.57
C MET A 92 29.55 -3.46 29.37
N ASN A 93 28.41 -3.44 30.07
CA ASN A 93 27.94 -4.49 30.94
C ASN A 93 26.48 -4.87 30.65
N PRO A 94 26.12 -5.24 29.41
CA PRO A 94 24.74 -5.51 29.03
C PRO A 94 24.10 -6.63 29.85
N GLU A 95 24.88 -7.59 30.35
CA GLU A 95 24.39 -8.69 31.19
C GLU A 95 23.77 -8.22 32.53
N LYS A 96 24.15 -7.07 33.07
CA LYS A 96 23.52 -6.49 34.25
C LYS A 96 22.10 -6.04 33.99
N TYR A 97 21.79 -5.64 32.74
CA TYR A 97 20.53 -4.99 32.36
C TYR A 97 19.56 -5.94 31.64
N VAL A 98 19.97 -7.21 31.41
CA VAL A 98 19.10 -8.21 30.75
C VAL A 98 17.75 -8.32 31.42
N ASN A 99 17.70 -8.38 32.76
CA ASN A 99 16.46 -8.52 33.51
C ASN A 99 15.55 -7.28 33.45
N VAL A 100 16.08 -6.15 33.01
CA VAL A 100 15.28 -4.92 32.82
C VAL A 100 14.76 -4.82 31.39
N PHE A 101 15.61 -5.15 30.39
CA PHE A 101 15.34 -4.81 29.01
C PHE A 101 15.08 -6.02 28.08
N THR A 102 15.25 -7.26 28.53
CA THR A 102 15.05 -8.43 27.66
C THR A 102 13.97 -9.38 28.19
N GLU A 103 12.94 -9.60 27.40
CA GLU A 103 12.05 -10.75 27.49
C GLU A 103 12.00 -11.50 26.17
N SER A 104 11.96 -12.85 26.20
CA SER A 104 11.89 -13.69 25.01
C SER A 104 10.47 -13.72 24.40
N ALA A 105 10.01 -12.59 23.88
CA ALA A 105 8.71 -12.47 23.23
C ALA A 105 8.73 -12.95 21.76
N ASN A 106 9.90 -13.35 21.22
CA ASN A 106 10.12 -13.61 19.81
C ASN A 106 9.14 -14.63 19.20
N LEU A 107 8.91 -15.75 19.89
CA LEU A 107 7.98 -16.78 19.43
C LEU A 107 6.53 -16.29 19.37
N LYS A 108 6.10 -15.51 20.36
CA LYS A 108 4.73 -14.94 20.40
C LYS A 108 4.52 -13.97 19.25
N ILE A 109 5.49 -13.08 19.00
CA ILE A 109 5.46 -12.10 17.92
C ILE A 109 5.40 -12.82 16.56
N LEU A 110 6.26 -13.81 16.32
CA LEU A 110 6.30 -14.56 15.07
C LEU A 110 4.99 -15.31 14.83
N ASN A 111 4.44 -15.98 15.84
CA ASN A 111 3.16 -16.67 15.75
C ASN A 111 1.99 -15.70 15.46
N TYR A 112 1.99 -14.54 16.10
CA TYR A 112 1.01 -13.49 15.85
C TYR A 112 1.07 -13.01 14.39
N LEU A 113 2.26 -12.63 13.90
CA LEU A 113 2.45 -12.15 12.55
C LEU A 113 2.10 -13.21 11.49
N GLU A 114 2.42 -14.48 11.76
CA GLU A 114 2.04 -15.59 10.90
C GLU A 114 0.52 -15.74 10.81
N MET A 115 -0.17 -15.71 11.96
CA MET A 115 -1.63 -15.83 11.99
C MET A 115 -2.32 -14.64 11.33
N CYS A 116 -1.85 -13.42 11.59
CA CYS A 116 -2.36 -12.23 10.91
C CYS A 116 -2.19 -12.35 9.39
N ASN A 117 -1.00 -12.73 8.92
CA ASN A 117 -0.73 -12.90 7.50
C ASN A 117 -1.58 -13.99 6.85
N LYS A 118 -1.89 -15.08 7.58
CA LYS A 118 -2.80 -16.13 7.10
C LYS A 118 -4.23 -15.64 6.96
N LEU A 119 -4.67 -14.72 7.81
CA LEU A 119 -6.02 -14.17 7.78
C LEU A 119 -6.16 -12.96 6.86
N ASP A 120 -5.06 -12.24 6.60
CA ASP A 120 -5.06 -11.00 5.81
C ASP A 120 -5.24 -11.21 4.31
N GLY A 121 -5.01 -12.36 3.78
CA GLY A 121 -5.19 -12.50 2.35
C GLY A 121 -4.96 -13.89 1.81
N THR A 122 -6.03 -14.50 1.34
CA THR A 122 -5.97 -15.67 0.48
C THR A 122 -6.13 -15.24 -0.97
N VAL A 123 -5.05 -15.32 -1.73
CA VAL A 123 -5.11 -15.20 -3.20
C VAL A 123 -5.64 -16.53 -3.74
N TYR A 124 -6.70 -16.49 -4.53
CA TYR A 124 -7.28 -17.67 -5.13
C TYR A 124 -7.42 -17.54 -6.66
N GLU A 125 -7.43 -18.68 -7.33
CA GLU A 125 -7.81 -18.81 -8.74
C GLU A 125 -9.10 -19.61 -8.82
N THR A 126 -10.06 -19.10 -9.60
CA THR A 126 -11.33 -19.75 -9.83
C THR A 126 -11.19 -20.78 -10.95
N ASP A 127 -11.62 -22.01 -10.72
CA ASP A 127 -11.76 -23.02 -11.77
C ASP A 127 -13.17 -22.94 -12.35
N PHE A 128 -13.29 -22.35 -13.53
CA PHE A 128 -14.57 -22.14 -14.19
C PHE A 128 -15.21 -23.41 -14.74
N GLU A 129 -14.46 -24.51 -14.84
CA GLU A 129 -15.00 -25.77 -15.33
C GLU A 129 -15.95 -26.45 -14.31
N LEU A 130 -15.95 -25.97 -13.07
CA LEU A 130 -16.74 -26.55 -11.97
C LEU A 130 -17.72 -25.53 -11.38
N ILE A 131 -18.45 -24.82 -12.21
CA ILE A 131 -19.52 -23.93 -11.75
C ILE A 131 -20.85 -24.65 -11.93
N GLU A 132 -21.53 -24.94 -10.82
CA GLU A 132 -22.85 -25.54 -10.80
C GLU A 132 -23.76 -24.79 -9.82
N TYR A 133 -24.85 -24.23 -10.34
CA TYR A 133 -25.80 -23.49 -9.53
C TYR A 133 -26.62 -24.44 -8.65
N LEU A 134 -26.82 -24.06 -7.41
CA LEU A 134 -27.61 -24.79 -6.41
C LEU A 134 -28.99 -24.14 -6.26
N ASP A 135 -30.00 -24.96 -6.00
CA ASP A 135 -31.32 -24.45 -5.72
C ASP A 135 -31.36 -23.81 -4.32
N ARG A 136 -32.04 -22.66 -4.16
CA ARG A 136 -32.09 -21.95 -2.85
C ARG A 136 -32.73 -22.81 -1.76
N GLU A 137 -33.69 -23.66 -2.10
CA GLU A 137 -34.32 -24.61 -1.15
C GLU A 137 -33.32 -25.63 -0.59
N THR A 138 -32.27 -25.93 -1.33
CA THR A 138 -31.18 -26.82 -0.91
C THR A 138 -30.14 -26.13 0.01
N ILE A 139 -30.09 -24.79 0.08
CA ILE A 139 -29.08 -24.04 0.86
C ILE A 139 -29.34 -24.17 2.36
N ASP A 140 -30.59 -24.23 2.78
CA ASP A 140 -30.98 -24.38 4.18
C ASP A 140 -30.76 -25.78 4.74
N SER A 141 -30.40 -26.74 3.89
CA SER A 141 -30.00 -28.08 4.31
C SER A 141 -28.52 -28.09 4.75
N GLU A 142 -28.23 -28.64 5.91
CA GLU A 142 -26.86 -28.83 6.42
C GLU A 142 -26.00 -29.76 5.54
N ILE A 143 -26.58 -30.46 4.59
CA ILE A 143 -25.94 -31.47 3.75
C ILE A 143 -26.54 -31.45 2.35
N TYR A 144 -25.68 -31.34 1.32
CA TYR A 144 -26.07 -31.45 -0.08
C TYR A 144 -25.78 -32.85 -0.63
N ASN A 145 -26.83 -33.59 -1.02
CA ASN A 145 -26.66 -34.90 -1.67
C ASN A 145 -26.32 -34.68 -3.14
N LEU A 146 -25.22 -35.26 -3.59
CA LEU A 146 -24.74 -35.19 -4.95
C LEU A 146 -25.33 -36.29 -5.82
N SER A 147 -25.68 -35.98 -7.07
CA SER A 147 -25.94 -36.99 -8.08
C SER A 147 -24.64 -37.74 -8.42
N ASP A 148 -24.75 -38.93 -9.02
CA ASP A 148 -23.57 -39.72 -9.43
C ASP A 148 -22.69 -38.97 -10.47
N GLU A 149 -23.29 -38.11 -11.30
CA GLU A 149 -22.59 -37.33 -12.29
C GLU A 149 -21.83 -36.17 -11.63
N GLN A 150 -22.48 -35.42 -10.71
CA GLN A 150 -21.84 -34.39 -9.92
C GLN A 150 -20.70 -34.90 -9.06
N PHE A 151 -20.91 -36.05 -8.42
CA PHE A 151 -19.85 -36.69 -7.64
C PHE A 151 -18.64 -37.05 -8.50
N LYS A 152 -18.86 -37.63 -9.70
CA LYS A 152 -17.78 -37.95 -10.64
C LYS A 152 -17.01 -36.70 -11.10
N GLN A 153 -17.72 -35.60 -11.38
CA GLN A 153 -17.08 -34.34 -11.77
C GLN A 153 -16.20 -33.77 -10.65
N ILE A 154 -16.71 -33.75 -9.42
CA ILE A 154 -15.95 -33.30 -8.25
C ILE A 154 -14.73 -34.17 -7.98
N VAL A 155 -14.88 -35.51 -8.05
CA VAL A 155 -13.73 -36.42 -7.90
C VAL A 155 -12.69 -36.17 -9.02
N LYS A 156 -13.15 -35.97 -10.25
CA LYS A 156 -12.28 -35.68 -11.40
C LYS A 156 -11.55 -34.33 -11.21
N TYR A 157 -12.20 -33.31 -10.65
CA TYR A 157 -11.59 -32.06 -10.29
C TYR A 157 -10.38 -32.24 -9.36
N PHE A 158 -10.51 -33.08 -8.33
CA PHE A 158 -9.40 -33.36 -7.42
C PHE A 158 -8.32 -34.27 -8.05
N GLN A 159 -8.68 -35.14 -8.98
CA GLN A 159 -7.72 -36.04 -9.67
C GLN A 159 -6.86 -35.34 -10.72
N TYR A 160 -7.32 -34.23 -11.28
CA TYR A 160 -6.68 -33.48 -12.36
C TYR A 160 -5.30 -32.90 -12.00
N ASP A 161 -4.90 -32.96 -10.74
CA ASP A 161 -3.62 -32.43 -10.24
C ASP A 161 -2.37 -33.19 -10.67
N LYS A 162 -2.53 -34.45 -11.11
CA LYS A 162 -1.38 -35.26 -11.57
C LYS A 162 -0.85 -34.78 -12.93
N ASP A 163 -1.69 -34.23 -13.77
CA ASP A 163 -1.31 -33.77 -15.10
C ASP A 163 -0.92 -32.28 -15.12
N ARG A 164 -1.47 -31.43 -14.25
CA ARG A 164 -1.04 -30.03 -14.09
C ARG A 164 0.33 -29.89 -13.40
N LYS A 165 0.79 -30.88 -12.64
CA LYS A 165 2.20 -30.92 -12.16
C LYS A 165 3.23 -30.93 -13.29
N LYS A 166 2.80 -31.25 -14.53
CA LYS A 166 3.63 -31.17 -15.73
C LYS A 166 3.65 -29.77 -16.38
N CYS A 167 2.71 -28.90 -16.07
CA CYS A 167 2.65 -27.51 -16.53
C CYS A 167 3.18 -26.54 -15.46
N GLY A 168 4.42 -26.44 -15.34
CA GLY A 168 5.34 -25.29 -15.16
C GLY A 168 5.19 -24.32 -14.01
N SER A 169 4.16 -24.22 -13.22
CA SER A 169 4.16 -23.39 -12.02
C SER A 169 4.46 -24.25 -10.79
N GLY A 170 5.66 -24.09 -10.22
CA GLY A 170 6.07 -24.82 -9.02
C GLY A 170 5.33 -24.37 -7.74
N ARG A 171 4.08 -23.93 -7.85
CA ARG A 171 3.22 -23.53 -6.74
C ARG A 171 2.39 -24.73 -6.28
N LEU A 172 2.38 -24.95 -4.98
CA LEU A 172 1.42 -25.87 -4.35
C LEU A 172 0.04 -25.20 -4.42
N GLN A 173 -0.77 -25.64 -5.37
CA GLN A 173 -2.17 -25.23 -5.42
C GLN A 173 -2.97 -26.14 -4.49
N ILE A 174 -3.56 -25.59 -3.45
CA ILE A 174 -4.54 -26.32 -2.64
C ILE A 174 -5.89 -26.13 -3.31
N LYS A 175 -6.44 -27.19 -3.86
CA LYS A 175 -7.79 -27.18 -4.41
C LYS A 175 -8.81 -27.35 -3.29
N ASN A 176 -9.76 -26.43 -3.27
CA ASN A 176 -10.90 -26.46 -2.36
C ASN A 176 -12.20 -26.40 -3.17
N LEU A 177 -13.25 -26.97 -2.62
CA LEU A 177 -14.60 -26.69 -3.06
C LEU A 177 -15.16 -25.56 -2.19
N ALA A 178 -15.87 -24.67 -2.82
CA ALA A 178 -16.56 -23.58 -2.15
C ALA A 178 -17.98 -23.39 -2.68
N MET A 179 -18.83 -22.82 -1.86
CA MET A 179 -20.15 -22.35 -2.23
C MET A 179 -20.12 -20.81 -2.25
N ASN A 180 -20.53 -20.22 -3.35
CA ASN A 180 -20.61 -18.78 -3.47
C ASN A 180 -21.56 -18.17 -2.42
N VAL A 181 -21.14 -17.06 -1.84
CA VAL A 181 -21.97 -16.20 -0.99
C VAL A 181 -22.14 -14.86 -1.66
N LEU A 182 -21.05 -14.32 -2.24
CA LEU A 182 -21.05 -13.07 -2.96
C LEU A 182 -19.95 -13.08 -4.00
N SER A 183 -20.29 -12.78 -5.24
CA SER A 183 -19.34 -12.66 -6.35
C SER A 183 -19.70 -11.49 -7.25
N VAL A 184 -18.74 -11.09 -8.09
CA VAL A 184 -18.92 -10.08 -9.13
C VAL A 184 -18.47 -10.66 -10.46
N HIS A 185 -19.38 -10.65 -11.43
CA HIS A 185 -19.06 -10.95 -12.82
C HIS A 185 -18.57 -9.71 -13.54
N THR A 186 -17.45 -9.80 -14.21
CA THR A 186 -16.92 -8.74 -15.04
C THR A 186 -16.52 -9.28 -16.41
N ASN A 187 -16.30 -8.40 -17.36
CA ASN A 187 -15.77 -8.76 -18.68
C ASN A 187 -14.38 -9.42 -18.64
N LYS A 188 -13.68 -9.36 -17.50
CA LYS A 188 -12.37 -9.98 -17.29
C LYS A 188 -12.43 -11.28 -16.51
N GLY A 189 -13.56 -11.65 -15.94
CA GLY A 189 -13.77 -12.89 -15.22
C GLY A 189 -14.75 -12.79 -14.04
N LEU A 190 -14.90 -13.89 -13.35
CA LEU A 190 -15.72 -14.03 -12.15
C LEU A 190 -14.85 -13.82 -10.90
N TYR A 191 -15.30 -12.94 -10.03
CA TYR A 191 -14.64 -12.64 -8.75
C TYR A 191 -15.51 -13.07 -7.61
N ILE A 192 -15.01 -14.03 -6.82
CA ILE A 192 -15.68 -14.44 -5.62
C ILE A 192 -15.17 -13.59 -4.48
N LEU A 193 -16.04 -12.77 -3.95
CA LEU A 193 -15.72 -11.88 -2.83
C LEU A 193 -15.91 -12.59 -1.49
N ALA A 194 -16.91 -13.47 -1.40
CA ALA A 194 -17.15 -14.25 -0.20
C ALA A 194 -17.69 -15.64 -0.55
N TYR A 195 -17.24 -16.64 0.21
CA TYR A 195 -17.66 -18.02 0.02
C TYR A 195 -17.68 -18.81 1.32
N ARG A 196 -18.42 -19.92 1.32
CA ARG A 196 -18.31 -20.96 2.35
C ARG A 196 -17.53 -22.14 1.80
N LYS A 197 -16.60 -22.69 2.57
CA LYS A 197 -15.89 -23.93 2.18
C LYS A 197 -16.85 -25.11 2.20
N LEU A 198 -16.70 -26.01 1.23
CA LEU A 198 -17.47 -27.24 1.12
C LEU A 198 -16.58 -28.45 1.43
N GLY A 199 -16.96 -29.25 2.40
CA GLY A 199 -16.33 -30.52 2.69
C GLY A 199 -17.02 -31.67 1.93
N LEU A 200 -16.27 -32.46 1.16
CA LEU A 200 -16.79 -33.62 0.46
C LEU A 200 -16.82 -34.88 1.35
N ASP A 201 -18.02 -35.39 1.66
CA ASP A 201 -18.19 -36.71 2.23
C ASP A 201 -18.25 -37.74 1.09
N VAL A 202 -17.14 -38.44 0.89
CA VAL A 202 -17.02 -39.42 -0.20
C VAL A 202 -17.94 -40.65 -0.02
N LYS A 203 -18.23 -41.03 1.24
CA LYS A 203 -19.09 -42.18 1.52
C LYS A 203 -20.57 -41.88 1.30
N ALA A 204 -20.98 -40.71 1.77
CA ALA A 204 -22.36 -40.26 1.63
C ALA A 204 -22.63 -39.63 0.25
N LYS A 205 -21.61 -39.41 -0.58
CA LYS A 205 -21.66 -38.62 -1.82
C LYS A 205 -22.36 -37.26 -1.59
N ALA A 206 -21.92 -36.53 -0.55
CA ALA A 206 -22.55 -35.31 -0.11
C ALA A 206 -21.53 -34.19 0.17
N LEU A 207 -21.98 -32.95 0.07
CA LEU A 207 -21.21 -31.76 0.44
C LEU A 207 -21.75 -31.17 1.74
N LYS A 208 -20.85 -30.77 2.64
CA LYS A 208 -21.18 -30.05 3.87
C LYS A 208 -20.59 -28.64 3.83
N PRO A 209 -21.41 -27.59 3.87
CA PRO A 209 -20.90 -26.22 3.95
C PRO A 209 -20.34 -25.92 5.35
N ALA A 210 -19.23 -25.22 5.39
CA ALA A 210 -18.69 -24.65 6.62
C ALA A 210 -19.63 -23.56 7.17
N LYS A 211 -19.69 -23.42 8.49
CA LYS A 211 -20.49 -22.37 9.12
C LYS A 211 -19.93 -20.97 8.86
N GLU A 212 -18.61 -20.84 8.78
CA GLU A 212 -17.90 -19.58 8.60
C GLU A 212 -17.86 -19.16 7.13
N ILE A 213 -18.09 -17.87 6.89
CA ILE A 213 -17.89 -17.22 5.59
C ILE A 213 -16.43 -16.77 5.49
N THR A 214 -15.79 -17.13 4.39
CA THR A 214 -14.45 -16.64 4.05
C THR A 214 -14.58 -15.48 3.09
N ILE A 215 -14.03 -14.33 3.45
CA ILE A 215 -13.96 -13.15 2.59
C ILE A 215 -12.65 -13.19 1.81
N CYS A 216 -12.75 -13.05 0.50
CA CYS A 216 -11.58 -13.00 -0.38
C CYS A 216 -11.11 -11.57 -0.56
N THR A 217 -9.98 -11.24 0.01
CA THR A 217 -9.41 -9.90 -0.04
C THR A 217 -8.48 -9.70 -1.23
N GLN A 218 -7.93 -10.79 -1.78
CA GLN A 218 -7.11 -10.78 -2.98
C GLN A 218 -7.50 -11.91 -3.93
N PHE A 219 -7.46 -11.65 -5.22
CA PHE A 219 -7.79 -12.61 -6.29
C PHE A 219 -6.92 -12.36 -7.53
N THR A 220 -6.78 -13.37 -8.38
CA THR A 220 -6.03 -13.26 -9.63
C THR A 220 -6.97 -12.94 -10.79
N MET A 221 -6.62 -11.94 -11.61
CA MET A 221 -7.42 -11.44 -12.71
C MET A 221 -6.56 -11.17 -13.92
N GLY A 222 -6.77 -11.89 -14.99
CA GLY A 222 -5.98 -11.74 -16.21
C GLY A 222 -4.47 -11.87 -15.98
N GLY A 223 -4.06 -12.67 -14.98
CA GLY A 223 -2.66 -12.85 -14.58
C GLY A 223 -2.13 -11.81 -13.58
N GLU A 224 -2.92 -10.82 -13.19
CA GLU A 224 -2.58 -9.82 -12.17
C GLU A 224 -3.34 -10.07 -10.88
N VAL A 225 -2.70 -9.78 -9.75
CA VAL A 225 -3.34 -9.85 -8.43
C VAL A 225 -4.11 -8.55 -8.20
N GLN A 226 -5.39 -8.69 -7.91
CA GLN A 226 -6.30 -7.60 -7.57
C GLN A 226 -6.81 -7.77 -6.13
N ASN A 227 -7.45 -6.76 -5.58
CA ASN A 227 -8.07 -6.80 -4.26
C ASN A 227 -9.50 -6.23 -4.26
N ILE A 228 -10.22 -6.45 -3.16
CA ILE A 228 -11.61 -6.01 -2.98
C ILE A 228 -11.80 -4.48 -3.11
N ARG A 229 -10.73 -3.69 -2.96
CA ARG A 229 -10.74 -2.23 -3.17
C ARG A 229 -11.22 -1.82 -4.55
N ARG A 230 -11.21 -2.72 -5.51
CA ARG A 230 -11.80 -2.47 -6.81
C ARG A 230 -13.31 -2.25 -6.72
N PHE A 231 -13.96 -2.87 -5.75
CA PHE A 231 -15.41 -2.93 -5.61
C PHE A 231 -15.93 -2.17 -4.39
N LEU A 232 -15.06 -1.70 -3.50
CA LEU A 232 -15.40 -0.94 -2.30
C LEU A 232 -14.50 0.29 -2.18
N GLU A 233 -15.00 1.34 -1.59
CA GLU A 233 -14.21 2.50 -1.21
C GLU A 233 -13.57 2.31 0.18
N ALA A 234 -12.52 3.07 0.47
CA ALA A 234 -11.75 2.86 1.70
C ALA A 234 -12.55 3.12 2.99
N ASP A 235 -13.51 4.03 2.95
CA ASP A 235 -14.43 4.31 4.05
C ASP A 235 -15.54 3.24 4.23
N GLU A 236 -15.64 2.33 3.28
CA GLU A 236 -16.61 1.23 3.28
C GLU A 236 -16.02 -0.10 3.77
N TYR A 237 -14.69 -0.18 3.97
CA TYR A 237 -14.06 -1.41 4.45
C TYR A 237 -14.50 -1.85 5.83
N GLU A 238 -14.94 -0.91 6.67
CA GLU A 238 -15.51 -1.22 7.99
C GLU A 238 -16.77 -2.11 7.90
N LEU A 239 -17.47 -2.10 6.76
CA LEU A 239 -18.62 -2.98 6.54
C LEU A 239 -18.22 -4.46 6.52
N LEU A 240 -16.99 -4.77 6.10
CA LEU A 240 -16.48 -6.14 6.05
C LEU A 240 -16.27 -6.76 7.43
N ASN A 241 -16.14 -5.95 8.49
CA ASN A 241 -15.96 -6.42 9.85
C ASN A 241 -17.20 -7.19 10.36
N ASP A 242 -18.39 -6.82 9.87
CA ASP A 242 -19.66 -7.44 10.21
C ASP A 242 -20.36 -8.03 8.96
N PHE A 243 -19.58 -8.70 8.11
CA PHE A 243 -20.03 -9.14 6.79
C PHE A 243 -21.37 -9.89 6.80
N GLU A 244 -21.53 -10.87 7.71
CA GLU A 244 -22.75 -11.71 7.76
C GLU A 244 -24.01 -10.90 8.07
N THR A 245 -23.92 -9.87 8.91
CA THR A 245 -25.06 -9.02 9.30
C THR A 245 -25.31 -7.91 8.31
N LYS A 246 -24.29 -7.49 7.56
CA LYS A 246 -24.34 -6.34 6.63
C LYS A 246 -24.28 -6.74 5.15
N ILE A 247 -24.48 -8.01 4.83
CA ILE A 247 -24.34 -8.54 3.47
C ILE A 247 -25.20 -7.81 2.45
N GLU A 248 -26.44 -7.45 2.78
CA GLU A 248 -27.30 -6.71 1.87
C GLU A 248 -26.79 -5.29 1.62
N VAL A 249 -26.32 -4.61 2.65
CA VAL A 249 -25.70 -3.28 2.52
C VAL A 249 -24.44 -3.36 1.65
N ILE A 250 -23.62 -4.38 1.86
CA ILE A 250 -22.37 -4.60 1.08
C ILE A 250 -22.72 -4.84 -0.40
N LYS A 251 -23.76 -5.63 -0.69
CA LYS A 251 -24.24 -5.85 -2.07
C LYS A 251 -24.66 -4.55 -2.73
N ASP A 252 -25.45 -3.73 -2.03
CA ASP A 252 -25.91 -2.44 -2.53
C ASP A 252 -24.75 -1.49 -2.80
N VAL A 253 -23.80 -1.44 -1.89
CA VAL A 253 -22.57 -0.63 -2.04
C VAL A 253 -21.76 -1.11 -3.24
N ILE A 254 -21.47 -2.39 -3.35
CA ILE A 254 -20.72 -2.94 -4.50
C ILE A 254 -21.49 -2.66 -5.80
N THR A 255 -22.79 -2.88 -5.81
CA THR A 255 -23.63 -2.61 -7.00
C THR A 255 -23.55 -1.15 -7.44
N SER A 256 -23.47 -0.21 -6.50
CA SER A 256 -23.34 1.22 -6.80
C SER A 256 -21.99 1.59 -7.43
N HIS A 257 -20.94 0.77 -7.22
CA HIS A 257 -19.59 0.98 -7.74
C HIS A 257 -19.34 0.29 -9.08
N LEU A 258 -20.24 -0.61 -9.52
CA LEU A 258 -20.05 -1.38 -10.74
C LEU A 258 -20.31 -0.55 -12.00
N ASN A 259 -19.55 -0.85 -13.06
CA ASN A 259 -19.75 -0.32 -14.39
C ASN A 259 -20.68 -1.23 -15.20
N GLY A 260 -21.35 -0.72 -16.20
CA GLY A 260 -22.48 -1.31 -16.92
C GLY A 260 -22.36 -2.77 -17.42
N ALA A 261 -21.16 -3.36 -17.45
CA ALA A 261 -20.95 -4.77 -17.81
C ALA A 261 -20.59 -5.66 -16.60
N GLU A 262 -20.57 -5.09 -15.42
CA GLU A 262 -20.20 -5.78 -14.18
C GLU A 262 -21.46 -6.05 -13.35
N MET A 263 -21.56 -7.26 -12.75
CA MET A 263 -22.77 -7.70 -12.07
C MET A 263 -22.45 -8.37 -10.75
N VAL A 264 -23.25 -8.06 -9.72
CA VAL A 264 -23.21 -8.77 -8.46
C VAL A 264 -23.98 -10.09 -8.58
N ASP A 265 -23.41 -11.19 -8.08
CA ASP A 265 -24.05 -12.48 -8.01
C ASP A 265 -23.95 -13.06 -6.58
N ASP A 266 -25.09 -13.28 -5.94
CA ASP A 266 -25.23 -13.89 -4.61
C ASP A 266 -25.92 -15.25 -4.69
N ILE A 267 -26.11 -15.80 -5.90
CA ILE A 267 -26.68 -17.13 -6.06
C ILE A 267 -25.68 -18.16 -5.57
N PRO A 268 -26.12 -19.12 -4.76
CA PRO A 268 -25.25 -20.19 -4.36
C PRO A 268 -24.95 -21.12 -5.53
N TYR A 269 -23.69 -21.33 -5.75
CA TYR A 269 -23.18 -22.31 -6.71
C TYR A 269 -21.89 -22.93 -6.20
N ILE A 270 -21.66 -24.17 -6.62
CA ILE A 270 -20.43 -24.89 -6.31
C ILE A 270 -19.34 -24.37 -7.25
N ILE A 271 -18.15 -24.14 -6.70
CA ILE A 271 -17.01 -23.68 -7.46
C ILE A 271 -15.73 -24.37 -6.96
N GLY A 272 -14.87 -24.68 -7.90
CA GLY A 272 -13.49 -25.05 -7.62
C GLY A 272 -12.65 -23.82 -7.34
N LEU A 273 -12.03 -23.74 -6.17
CA LEU A 273 -11.09 -22.69 -5.81
C LEU A 273 -9.69 -23.30 -5.69
N GLY A 274 -8.81 -22.91 -6.60
CA GLY A 274 -7.38 -23.09 -6.44
C GLY A 274 -6.82 -21.98 -5.56
N ILE A 275 -6.43 -22.29 -4.34
CA ILE A 275 -5.74 -21.35 -3.48
C ILE A 275 -4.25 -21.55 -3.73
N ASP A 276 -3.63 -20.57 -4.35
CA ASP A 276 -2.18 -20.44 -4.27
C ASP A 276 -1.85 -20.16 -2.82
N VAL A 277 -1.13 -21.08 -2.17
CA VAL A 277 -0.69 -20.86 -0.80
C VAL A 277 0.06 -19.54 -0.79
N ALA A 278 -0.54 -18.52 -0.19
CA ALA A 278 0.17 -17.35 0.25
C ALA A 278 1.41 -17.87 1.00
N LEU A 279 2.52 -17.18 0.86
CA LEU A 279 3.81 -17.60 1.40
C LEU A 279 3.63 -18.23 2.78
N ASP A 280 4.00 -19.50 2.92
CA ASP A 280 4.06 -20.14 4.22
C ASP A 280 5.23 -19.53 5.01
N LEU A 281 4.91 -18.54 5.86
CA LEU A 281 5.88 -17.87 6.70
C LEU A 281 6.46 -18.80 7.79
N ASN A 282 5.84 -19.96 8.03
CA ASN A 282 6.26 -20.88 9.05
C ASN A 282 7.72 -21.33 8.85
N SER A 283 8.10 -21.68 7.61
CA SER A 283 9.48 -22.07 7.30
C SER A 283 10.48 -20.92 7.48
N GLU A 284 10.09 -19.70 7.12
CA GLU A 284 10.90 -18.50 7.27
C GLU A 284 11.06 -18.13 8.76
N TYR A 285 9.99 -18.18 9.52
CA TYR A 285 10.00 -17.82 10.94
C TYR A 285 10.68 -18.88 11.80
N LYS A 286 10.53 -20.17 11.45
CA LYS A 286 11.31 -21.23 12.08
C LYS A 286 12.80 -21.01 11.93
N ALA A 287 13.27 -20.56 10.77
CA ALA A 287 14.67 -20.24 10.56
C ALA A 287 15.18 -19.12 11.48
N ILE A 288 14.35 -18.11 11.81
CA ILE A 288 14.70 -17.11 12.82
C ILE A 288 14.94 -17.78 14.18
N LEU A 289 14.02 -18.67 14.60
CA LEU A 289 14.18 -19.40 15.87
C LEU A 289 15.41 -20.32 15.86
N ASP A 290 15.70 -20.98 14.75
CA ASP A 290 16.89 -21.79 14.57
C ASP A 290 18.19 -20.95 14.65
N MET A 291 18.19 -19.71 14.12
CA MET A 291 19.31 -18.76 14.26
C MET A 291 19.52 -18.35 15.73
N TYR A 292 18.43 -18.17 16.50
CA TYR A 292 18.54 -17.92 17.95
C TYR A 292 19.13 -19.11 18.68
N ALA A 293 18.65 -20.31 18.38
CA ALA A 293 19.18 -21.54 18.99
C ALA A 293 20.66 -21.77 18.66
N ALA A 294 21.11 -21.38 17.47
CA ALA A 294 22.51 -21.48 17.03
C ALA A 294 23.40 -20.31 17.46
N GLY A 295 22.82 -19.26 18.08
CA GLY A 295 23.57 -18.07 18.52
C GLY A 295 24.10 -17.19 17.38
N ASN A 296 23.60 -17.32 16.15
CA ASN A 296 24.08 -16.61 14.96
C ASN A 296 23.04 -15.65 14.37
N VAL A 297 22.26 -15.01 15.22
CA VAL A 297 21.23 -14.04 14.82
C VAL A 297 21.87 -12.78 14.26
N SER A 298 21.38 -12.32 13.09
CA SER A 298 21.85 -11.07 12.49
C SER A 298 21.43 -9.85 13.32
N THR A 299 22.21 -8.77 13.24
CA THR A 299 21.87 -7.50 13.93
C THR A 299 20.51 -6.95 13.52
N PRO A 300 20.09 -6.97 12.23
CA PRO A 300 18.75 -6.57 11.84
C PRO A 300 17.62 -7.35 12.54
N ILE A 301 17.78 -8.64 12.73
CA ILE A 301 16.76 -9.45 13.44
C ILE A 301 16.74 -9.08 14.93
N LYS A 302 17.90 -8.88 15.56
CA LYS A 302 17.97 -8.38 16.94
C LYS A 302 17.33 -7.00 17.09
N ALA A 303 17.55 -6.10 16.13
CA ALA A 303 16.92 -4.79 16.08
C ALA A 303 15.38 -4.90 16.01
N PHE A 304 14.87 -5.80 15.16
CA PHE A 304 13.44 -6.03 15.03
C PHE A 304 12.78 -6.43 16.35
N PHE A 305 13.46 -7.28 17.15
CA PHE A 305 12.92 -7.70 18.46
C PHE A 305 13.30 -6.77 19.62
N GLY A 306 13.88 -5.61 19.32
CA GLY A 306 14.27 -4.63 20.36
C GLY A 306 15.40 -5.09 21.28
N GLU A 307 16.28 -5.97 20.82
CA GLU A 307 17.36 -6.57 21.61
C GLU A 307 18.67 -5.77 21.55
N LEU A 308 18.72 -4.69 20.78
CA LEU A 308 19.91 -3.84 20.69
C LEU A 308 19.94 -2.87 21.88
N LEU A 309 20.82 -3.15 22.85
CA LEU A 309 21.02 -2.31 24.01
C LEU A 309 22.06 -1.20 23.80
N THR A 310 22.85 -1.32 22.73
CA THR A 310 23.90 -0.35 22.40
C THR A 310 23.93 -0.11 20.92
N LYS A 311 24.32 1.12 20.54
CA LYS A 311 24.53 1.43 19.12
C LYS A 311 25.58 0.46 18.56
N PRO A 312 25.25 -0.27 17.48
CA PRO A 312 26.19 -1.20 16.87
C PRO A 312 27.48 -0.48 16.49
N ARG A 313 28.60 -1.10 16.79
CA ARG A 313 29.91 -0.47 16.52
C ARG A 313 30.05 -0.18 15.04
N ARG A 314 30.43 1.05 14.72
CA ARG A 314 30.77 1.46 13.37
C ARG A 314 31.95 0.61 12.86
N ARG A 315 31.83 0.07 11.65
CA ARG A 315 32.97 -0.66 11.05
C ARG A 315 34.15 0.28 10.87
N ASN A 316 35.33 -0.11 11.31
CA ASN A 316 36.55 0.72 11.20
C ASN A 316 37.04 0.91 9.76
N LYS A 317 36.61 0.01 8.84
CA LYS A 317 36.97 0.10 7.43
C LYS A 317 36.25 1.28 6.76
N ALA A 318 37.04 2.15 6.14
CA ALA A 318 36.49 3.16 5.24
C ALA A 318 35.93 2.50 3.97
N TYR A 319 34.72 2.92 3.57
CA TYR A 319 34.08 2.49 2.32
C TYR A 319 34.12 3.66 1.34
N PRO A 320 34.88 3.56 0.23
CA PRO A 320 34.84 4.59 -0.82
C PRO A 320 33.40 4.75 -1.33
N ILE A 321 32.89 5.97 -1.29
CA ILE A 321 31.57 6.30 -1.85
C ILE A 321 31.73 6.49 -3.36
N ALA A 322 30.94 5.76 -4.11
CA ALA A 322 30.89 5.81 -5.56
C ALA A 322 29.52 6.31 -6.02
N LEU A 323 29.49 7.35 -6.84
CA LEU A 323 28.25 8.00 -7.28
C LEU A 323 28.13 7.94 -8.80
N ILE A 324 26.91 7.76 -9.28
CA ILE A 324 26.54 7.87 -10.71
C ILE A 324 25.90 9.21 -11.06
N ASN A 325 25.73 10.08 -10.08
CA ASN A 325 25.10 11.38 -10.24
C ASN A 325 25.78 12.38 -9.30
N GLU A 326 26.16 13.53 -9.83
CA GLU A 326 26.80 14.60 -9.06
C GLU A 326 25.83 15.41 -8.20
N ASN A 327 24.50 15.36 -8.54
CA ASN A 327 23.47 16.06 -7.79
C ASN A 327 23.12 15.27 -6.53
N ILE A 328 23.99 15.31 -5.53
CA ILE A 328 23.79 14.68 -4.23
C ILE A 328 24.04 15.70 -3.13
N ASN A 329 23.32 15.60 -2.02
CA ASN A 329 23.47 16.48 -0.86
C ASN A 329 24.07 15.71 0.34
N LEU A 330 24.36 16.46 1.39
CA LEU A 330 24.98 15.92 2.61
C LEU A 330 24.14 14.83 3.27
N ASP A 331 22.81 15.00 3.37
CA ASP A 331 21.93 14.01 3.99
C ASP A 331 21.92 12.70 3.20
N GLN A 332 21.89 12.77 1.87
CA GLN A 332 21.98 11.60 1.00
C GLN A 332 23.35 10.90 1.12
N LEU A 333 24.43 11.67 1.21
CA LEU A 333 25.77 11.13 1.43
C LEU A 333 25.91 10.46 2.79
N LEU A 334 25.34 11.08 3.84
CA LEU A 334 25.27 10.51 5.17
C LEU A 334 24.48 9.20 5.17
N ALA A 335 23.32 9.19 4.51
CA ALA A 335 22.52 7.98 4.35
C ALA A 335 23.29 6.84 3.68
N ILE A 336 24.01 7.12 2.59
CA ILE A 336 24.85 6.13 1.89
C ILE A 336 26.00 5.65 2.80
N ASN A 337 26.69 6.58 3.47
CA ASN A 337 27.77 6.25 4.37
C ASN A 337 27.30 5.37 5.55
N ASN A 338 26.17 5.75 6.17
CA ASN A 338 25.58 4.99 7.28
C ASN A 338 25.11 3.63 6.82
N ALA A 339 24.46 3.54 5.65
CA ALA A 339 24.13 2.27 5.04
C ALA A 339 25.34 1.35 4.86
N MET A 340 26.52 1.87 4.54
CA MET A 340 27.73 1.05 4.36
C MET A 340 28.40 0.69 5.69
N LYS A 341 28.33 1.53 6.70
CA LYS A 341 29.07 1.40 7.95
C LYS A 341 28.31 0.73 9.09
N PHE A 342 27.00 0.93 9.16
CA PHE A 342 26.18 0.37 10.22
C PHE A 342 25.41 -0.88 9.76
N PRO A 343 25.15 -1.81 10.66
CA PRO A 343 24.34 -2.99 10.33
C PRO A 343 22.85 -2.64 10.12
N CYS A 344 22.34 -1.59 10.76
CA CYS A 344 21.02 -1.04 10.53
C CYS A 344 21.13 0.44 10.15
N ALA A 345 20.40 0.87 9.13
CA ALA A 345 20.33 2.26 8.68
C ALA A 345 18.87 2.57 8.29
N TYR A 346 18.30 3.59 8.90
CA TYR A 346 16.93 4.04 8.64
C TYR A 346 16.96 5.38 7.95
N ILE A 347 16.25 5.48 6.82
CA ILE A 347 16.27 6.68 5.98
C ILE A 347 14.83 7.16 5.82
N GLN A 348 14.52 8.26 6.50
CA GLN A 348 13.27 8.97 6.24
C GLN A 348 13.44 9.83 5.00
N GLY A 349 12.69 9.51 3.98
CA GLY A 349 12.71 10.22 2.71
C GLY A 349 11.34 10.80 2.36
N PRO A 350 11.04 12.04 2.73
CA PRO A 350 9.86 12.75 2.29
C PRO A 350 9.72 12.79 0.76
N PRO A 351 8.54 13.13 0.21
CA PRO A 351 8.37 13.26 -1.23
C PRO A 351 9.38 14.24 -1.83
N GLY A 352 9.95 13.90 -2.98
CA GLY A 352 10.84 14.80 -3.72
C GLY A 352 12.23 15.00 -3.13
N THR A 353 12.64 14.26 -2.10
CA THR A 353 13.97 14.40 -1.46
C THR A 353 15.03 13.47 -2.05
N GLY A 354 14.71 12.71 -3.10
CA GLY A 354 15.68 11.90 -3.83
C GLY A 354 15.94 10.51 -3.25
N LYS A 355 14.97 9.87 -2.57
CA LYS A 355 15.06 8.47 -2.10
C LYS A 355 15.66 7.53 -3.12
N THR A 356 15.10 7.48 -4.33
CA THR A 356 15.54 6.60 -5.40
C THR A 356 16.99 6.89 -5.82
N ASN A 357 17.41 8.16 -5.80
CA ASN A 357 18.79 8.53 -6.08
C ASN A 357 19.74 8.03 -4.98
N THR A 358 19.35 8.17 -3.73
CA THR A 358 20.10 7.64 -2.58
C THR A 358 20.25 6.11 -2.68
N ILE A 359 19.17 5.38 -2.97
CA ILE A 359 19.19 3.92 -3.15
C ILE A 359 20.12 3.50 -4.30
N LYS A 360 19.97 4.13 -5.47
CA LYS A 360 20.84 3.83 -6.63
C LYS A 360 22.32 4.02 -6.30
N ASN A 361 22.68 5.13 -5.68
CA ASN A 361 24.05 5.41 -5.29
C ASN A 361 24.55 4.49 -4.15
N THR A 362 23.67 4.05 -3.25
CA THR A 362 23.99 3.01 -2.25
C THR A 362 24.30 1.68 -2.93
N ILE A 363 23.51 1.25 -3.91
CA ILE A 363 23.76 0.01 -4.67
C ILE A 363 25.09 0.11 -5.44
N ILE A 364 25.35 1.23 -6.09
CA ILE A 364 26.62 1.47 -6.83
C ILE A 364 27.81 1.48 -5.87
N THR A 365 27.67 2.12 -4.71
CA THR A 365 28.71 2.14 -3.66
C THR A 365 28.95 0.73 -3.12
N ALA A 366 27.89 -0.05 -2.89
CA ALA A 366 27.99 -1.44 -2.47
C ALA A 366 28.72 -2.30 -3.53
N PHE A 367 28.32 -2.16 -4.81
CA PHE A 367 28.99 -2.83 -5.94
C PHE A 367 30.48 -2.45 -6.04
N PHE A 368 30.82 -1.17 -5.91
CA PHE A 368 32.18 -0.70 -5.91
C PHE A 368 33.02 -1.31 -4.77
N ASN A 369 32.39 -1.53 -3.61
CA ASN A 369 33.00 -2.16 -2.43
C ASN A 369 32.88 -3.69 -2.42
N GLU A 370 32.44 -4.30 -3.53
CA GLU A 370 32.31 -5.76 -3.69
C GLU A 370 31.38 -6.41 -2.66
N THR A 371 30.38 -5.67 -2.19
CA THR A 371 29.35 -6.17 -1.30
C THR A 371 28.12 -6.59 -2.08
N THR A 372 27.49 -7.68 -1.65
CA THR A 372 26.27 -8.22 -2.26
C THR A 372 25.04 -7.52 -1.71
N VAL A 373 24.09 -7.21 -2.60
CA VAL A 373 22.86 -6.48 -2.25
C VAL A 373 21.62 -7.24 -2.69
N LEU A 374 20.66 -7.39 -1.78
CA LEU A 374 19.28 -7.73 -2.10
C LEU A 374 18.45 -6.45 -1.97
N PHE A 375 17.94 -5.95 -3.09
CA PHE A 375 17.00 -4.82 -3.08
C PHE A 375 15.58 -5.34 -3.18
N ALA A 376 14.72 -4.92 -2.27
CA ALA A 376 13.34 -5.36 -2.17
C ALA A 376 12.38 -4.19 -1.98
N SER A 377 11.11 -4.40 -2.35
CA SER A 377 9.98 -3.53 -2.02
C SER A 377 8.71 -4.37 -2.01
N TYR A 378 7.65 -3.85 -1.44
CA TYR A 378 6.35 -4.50 -1.51
C TYR A 378 5.80 -4.50 -2.94
N ASN A 379 5.91 -3.36 -3.64
CA ASN A 379 5.41 -3.13 -4.99
C ASN A 379 6.51 -3.31 -6.05
N ASN A 380 6.09 -3.62 -7.29
CA ASN A 380 7.02 -3.76 -8.42
C ASN A 380 7.59 -2.42 -8.91
N MET A 381 6.82 -1.33 -8.83
CA MET A 381 7.20 -0.03 -9.41
C MET A 381 8.55 0.52 -8.88
N PRO A 382 8.82 0.58 -7.57
CA PRO A 382 10.11 1.03 -7.06
C PRO A 382 11.28 0.16 -7.55
N ILE A 383 11.04 -1.16 -7.60
CA ILE A 383 12.05 -2.14 -8.03
C ILE A 383 12.38 -1.97 -9.51
N ASP A 384 11.35 -1.88 -10.35
CA ASP A 384 11.52 -1.73 -11.80
C ASP A 384 12.15 -0.35 -12.13
N SER A 385 11.83 0.71 -11.37
CA SER A 385 12.46 2.04 -11.50
C SER A 385 13.97 1.99 -11.25
N VAL A 386 14.41 1.40 -10.15
CA VAL A 386 15.84 1.27 -9.81
C VAL A 386 16.54 0.35 -10.81
N THR A 387 15.91 -0.78 -11.18
CA THR A 387 16.47 -1.73 -12.15
C THR A 387 16.68 -1.04 -13.49
N ASN A 388 15.66 -0.38 -14.03
CA ASN A 388 15.74 0.31 -15.31
C ASN A 388 16.80 1.42 -15.28
N ALA A 389 16.90 2.18 -14.21
CA ALA A 389 17.90 3.22 -14.09
C ALA A 389 19.33 2.67 -14.15
N LEU A 390 19.60 1.52 -13.51
CA LEU A 390 20.93 0.89 -13.48
C LEU A 390 21.27 0.11 -14.75
N THR A 391 20.27 -0.49 -15.42
CA THR A 391 20.48 -1.24 -16.67
C THR A 391 20.60 -0.33 -17.89
N ASN A 392 20.13 0.92 -17.80
CA ASN A 392 20.21 1.90 -18.90
C ASN A 392 21.43 2.82 -18.81
N LEU A 393 22.35 2.59 -17.88
CA LEU A 393 23.59 3.35 -17.80
C LEU A 393 24.43 3.16 -19.07
N LYS A 394 25.07 4.24 -19.56
CA LYS A 394 25.84 4.24 -20.81
C LYS A 394 27.26 4.72 -20.60
N TYR A 395 28.20 4.12 -21.30
CA TYR A 395 29.56 4.55 -21.48
C TYR A 395 29.90 4.65 -22.97
N LYS A 396 30.23 5.82 -23.49
CA LYS A 396 30.49 6.05 -24.93
C LYS A 396 29.43 5.39 -25.82
N ASP A 397 28.16 5.72 -25.59
CA ASP A 397 26.99 5.21 -26.30
C ASP A 397 26.69 3.70 -26.18
N LYS A 398 27.54 2.95 -25.47
CA LYS A 398 27.33 1.54 -25.16
C LYS A 398 26.65 1.38 -23.81
N THR A 399 25.64 0.56 -23.75
CA THR A 399 24.99 0.20 -22.47
C THR A 399 25.97 -0.53 -21.57
N ILE A 400 26.07 -0.11 -20.31
CA ILE A 400 26.89 -0.78 -19.29
C ILE A 400 26.21 -2.11 -18.93
N PRO A 401 26.88 -3.26 -19.05
CA PRO A 401 26.32 -4.55 -18.66
C PRO A 401 26.28 -4.69 -17.12
N PHE A 402 25.54 -3.78 -16.46
CA PHE A 402 25.54 -3.73 -15.00
C PHE A 402 25.00 -5.04 -14.41
N PRO A 403 25.70 -5.67 -13.46
CA PRO A 403 25.39 -7.00 -12.95
C PRO A 403 24.29 -6.97 -11.89
N ILE A 404 23.10 -6.54 -12.30
CA ILE A 404 21.86 -6.55 -11.53
C ILE A 404 20.91 -7.58 -12.11
N LEU A 405 20.22 -8.35 -11.27
CA LEU A 405 19.31 -9.40 -11.71
C LEU A 405 17.94 -9.23 -11.07
N ARG A 406 16.91 -8.96 -11.91
CA ARG A 406 15.52 -8.84 -11.50
C ARG A 406 14.88 -10.23 -11.43
N LEU A 407 14.49 -10.63 -10.23
CA LEU A 407 13.87 -11.91 -9.92
C LEU A 407 12.43 -11.71 -9.39
N GLY A 408 11.62 -12.74 -9.38
CA GLY A 408 10.25 -12.63 -8.90
C GLY A 408 9.33 -13.78 -9.35
N ASN A 409 8.18 -13.45 -9.92
CA ASN A 409 7.23 -14.42 -10.46
C ASN A 409 7.76 -15.09 -11.74
N THR A 410 6.99 -16.01 -12.31
CA THR A 410 7.34 -16.77 -13.52
C THR A 410 7.74 -15.87 -14.69
N GLU A 411 7.02 -14.77 -14.90
CA GLU A 411 7.32 -13.81 -15.96
C GLU A 411 8.66 -13.07 -15.72
N LYS A 412 8.92 -12.65 -14.45
CA LYS A 412 10.21 -12.03 -14.10
C LYS A 412 11.38 -13.02 -14.22
N LEU A 413 11.17 -14.30 -13.94
CA LEU A 413 12.18 -15.33 -14.16
C LEU A 413 12.47 -15.53 -15.65
N ARG A 414 11.43 -15.50 -16.52
CA ARG A 414 11.59 -15.51 -17.98
C ARG A 414 12.44 -14.34 -18.45
N GLN A 415 12.09 -13.13 -18.01
CA GLN A 415 12.85 -11.92 -18.31
C GLN A 415 14.31 -12.01 -17.82
N ALA A 416 14.55 -12.58 -16.64
CA ALA A 416 15.89 -12.78 -16.08
C ALA A 416 16.74 -13.71 -16.93
N ILE A 417 16.18 -14.85 -17.40
CA ILE A 417 16.89 -15.79 -18.29
C ILE A 417 17.31 -15.08 -19.57
N ASN A 418 16.38 -14.35 -20.20
CA ASN A 418 16.65 -13.61 -21.44
C ASN A 418 17.71 -12.52 -21.21
N TYR A 419 17.63 -11.82 -20.10
CA TYR A 419 18.60 -10.77 -19.73
C TYR A 419 20.01 -11.35 -19.50
N ILE A 420 20.14 -12.47 -18.79
CA ILE A 420 21.43 -13.15 -18.59
C ILE A 420 22.05 -13.50 -19.95
N ASN A 421 21.27 -14.08 -20.87
CA ASN A 421 21.75 -14.45 -22.18
C ASN A 421 22.13 -13.25 -23.05
N LEU A 422 21.39 -12.13 -22.92
CA LEU A 422 21.74 -10.87 -23.57
C LEU A 422 23.09 -10.35 -23.07
N LEU A 423 23.29 -10.32 -21.74
CA LEU A 423 24.53 -9.86 -21.14
C LEU A 423 25.73 -10.74 -21.52
N ARG A 424 25.58 -12.06 -21.53
CA ARG A 424 26.63 -13.00 -21.99
C ARG A 424 27.10 -12.65 -23.41
N LYS A 425 26.17 -12.43 -24.33
CA LYS A 425 26.48 -12.02 -25.72
C LYS A 425 27.16 -10.66 -25.75
N GLN A 426 26.68 -9.69 -24.98
CA GLN A 426 27.21 -8.33 -24.96
C GLN A 426 28.65 -8.28 -24.49
N VAL A 427 29.04 -9.07 -23.47
CA VAL A 427 30.37 -9.01 -22.87
C VAL A 427 31.39 -9.88 -23.58
N ALA A 428 31.00 -10.76 -24.49
CA ALA A 428 31.90 -11.73 -25.15
C ALA A 428 33.11 -11.04 -25.81
N ALA A 429 32.89 -9.92 -26.49
CA ALA A 429 33.92 -9.18 -27.23
C ALA A 429 34.68 -8.12 -26.40
N ILE A 430 34.37 -7.95 -25.09
CA ILE A 430 35.00 -6.92 -24.28
C ILE A 430 36.28 -7.40 -23.68
N ASN A 431 37.43 -6.74 -23.96
CA ASN A 431 38.73 -7.03 -23.30
C ASN A 431 38.84 -6.27 -21.99
N ILE A 432 39.35 -6.92 -20.95
CA ILE A 432 39.46 -6.38 -19.60
C ILE A 432 40.90 -6.27 -19.18
N TYR A 433 41.30 -5.09 -18.70
CA TYR A 433 42.67 -4.82 -18.21
C TYR A 433 42.61 -4.62 -16.68
N GLU A 434 43.06 -5.61 -15.92
CA GLU A 434 42.89 -5.66 -14.46
C GLU A 434 43.70 -4.63 -13.70
N ASP A 435 44.97 -4.39 -14.11
CA ASP A 435 45.89 -3.49 -13.42
C ASP A 435 45.34 -2.04 -13.31
N THR A 436 44.69 -1.58 -14.35
CA THR A 436 44.07 -0.24 -14.39
C THR A 436 42.88 -0.12 -13.44
N LEU A 437 42.14 -1.22 -13.26
CA LEU A 437 40.97 -1.24 -12.38
C LEU A 437 41.40 -1.23 -10.89
N ASN A 438 42.44 -1.96 -10.54
CA ASN A 438 42.92 -2.07 -9.16
C ASN A 438 43.54 -0.76 -8.66
N LYS A 439 44.35 -0.09 -9.48
CA LYS A 439 44.95 1.20 -9.14
C LYS A 439 43.92 2.26 -8.75
N ARG A 440 42.83 2.36 -9.52
CA ARG A 440 41.73 3.32 -9.26
C ARG A 440 40.99 3.05 -7.95
N LYS A 441 40.97 1.81 -7.53
CA LYS A 441 40.30 1.42 -6.28
C LYS A 441 41.08 1.87 -5.07
N GLU A 442 42.44 1.81 -5.14
CA GLU A 442 43.34 2.16 -4.05
C GLU A 442 43.40 3.68 -3.81
N ASP A 443 43.43 4.49 -4.88
CA ASP A 443 43.51 5.94 -4.81
C ASP A 443 42.30 6.59 -4.09
N ARG A 444 41.18 5.89 -4.01
CA ARG A 444 39.95 6.37 -3.36
C ARG A 444 39.89 6.10 -1.86
N LYS A 445 40.73 5.22 -1.33
CA LYS A 445 40.64 4.77 0.07
C LYS A 445 40.89 5.92 1.06
N THR A 446 41.97 6.67 0.88
CA THR A 446 42.34 7.79 1.76
C THR A 446 41.27 8.89 1.77
N ARG A 447 40.76 9.23 0.59
CA ARG A 447 39.64 10.20 0.47
C ARG A 447 38.35 9.73 1.15
N ALA A 448 38.06 8.43 1.08
CA ALA A 448 36.89 7.85 1.74
C ALA A 448 37.01 7.92 3.28
N GLU A 449 38.22 7.81 3.82
CA GLU A 449 38.45 7.98 5.26
C GLU A 449 38.16 9.41 5.70
N GLN A 450 38.74 10.40 5.00
CA GLN A 450 38.51 11.82 5.26
C GLN A 450 37.02 12.20 5.14
N LEU A 451 36.37 11.70 4.10
CA LEU A 451 34.93 11.92 3.91
C LEU A 451 34.11 11.31 5.05
N SER A 452 34.47 10.11 5.49
CA SER A 452 33.81 9.44 6.59
C SER A 452 33.89 10.21 7.90
N ASP A 453 35.05 10.84 8.19
CA ASP A 453 35.20 11.66 9.39
C ASP A 453 34.42 12.97 9.31
N LEU A 454 34.39 13.61 8.12
CA LEU A 454 33.54 14.78 7.91
C LEU A 454 32.07 14.46 8.07
N LEU A 455 31.58 13.35 7.51
CA LEU A 455 30.18 12.93 7.63
C LEU A 455 29.81 12.58 9.08
N LYS A 456 30.77 12.03 9.86
CA LYS A 456 30.55 11.81 11.29
C LYS A 456 30.35 13.11 12.04
N ASN A 457 31.20 14.12 11.77
CA ASN A 457 31.07 15.43 12.39
C ASN A 457 29.75 16.12 11.97
N TYR A 458 29.35 15.95 10.71
CA TYR A 458 28.08 16.45 10.22
C TYR A 458 26.87 15.83 10.95
N GLU A 459 26.88 14.50 11.13
CA GLU A 459 25.87 13.79 11.92
C GLU A 459 25.76 14.33 13.34
N GLU A 460 26.90 14.55 14.01
CA GLU A 460 26.95 15.15 15.35
C GLU A 460 26.39 16.59 15.37
N VAL A 461 26.69 17.39 14.37
CA VAL A 461 26.12 18.77 14.25
C VAL A 461 24.61 18.72 14.06
N VAL A 462 24.10 17.82 13.23
CA VAL A 462 22.64 17.67 13.02
C VAL A 462 21.95 17.26 14.32
N GLU A 463 22.47 16.27 15.02
CA GLU A 463 21.94 15.81 16.31
C GLU A 463 21.93 16.95 17.36
N LEU A 464 23.00 17.71 17.46
CA LEU A 464 23.09 18.85 18.38
C LEU A 464 22.09 19.98 18.02
N LYS A 465 21.88 20.24 16.73
CA LYS A 465 20.87 21.21 16.27
C LYS A 465 19.46 20.75 16.62
N GLU A 466 19.11 19.48 16.42
CA GLU A 466 17.80 18.94 16.78
C GLU A 466 17.55 19.01 18.29
N ARG A 467 18.57 18.72 19.11
CA ARG A 467 18.49 18.88 20.57
C ARG A 467 18.26 20.33 20.97
N LYS A 468 18.94 21.25 20.32
CA LYS A 468 18.75 22.70 20.56
C LYS A 468 17.32 23.13 20.23
N GLU A 469 16.80 22.76 19.07
CA GLU A 469 15.42 23.07 18.66
C GLU A 469 14.38 22.49 19.63
N SER A 470 14.56 21.24 20.06
CA SER A 470 13.69 20.61 21.06
C SER A 470 13.72 21.38 22.39
N MET A 471 14.88 21.86 22.82
CA MET A 471 15.03 22.66 24.02
C MET A 471 14.38 24.07 23.88
N GLU A 472 14.54 24.70 22.72
CA GLU A 472 13.87 25.99 22.43
C GLU A 472 12.35 25.86 22.46
N HIS A 473 11.79 24.78 21.89
CA HIS A 473 10.37 24.47 21.95
C HIS A 473 9.89 24.26 23.38
N LEU A 474 10.65 23.54 24.22
CA LEU A 474 10.31 23.31 25.62
C LEU A 474 10.26 24.62 26.40
N ILE A 475 11.28 25.47 26.23
CA ILE A 475 11.35 26.80 26.89
C ILE A 475 10.18 27.68 26.43
N LYS A 476 9.83 27.64 25.14
CA LYS A 476 8.71 28.41 24.59
C LYS A 476 7.37 27.93 25.12
N TYR A 477 7.18 26.60 25.23
CA TYR A 477 5.98 25.99 25.81
C TYR A 477 5.84 26.36 27.30
N GLN A 478 6.92 26.28 28.06
CA GLN A 478 6.95 26.66 29.46
C GLN A 478 6.64 28.15 29.70
N LYS A 479 7.12 29.03 28.81
CA LYS A 479 6.81 30.50 28.84
C LYS A 479 5.37 30.82 28.47
N GLY A 480 4.70 29.97 27.67
CA GLY A 480 3.30 30.16 27.25
C GLY A 480 2.26 29.70 28.25
N MET A 481 2.64 28.97 29.29
CA MET A 481 1.75 28.56 30.38
C MET A 481 1.68 29.66 31.45
N GLU A 482 0.74 30.62 31.34
CA GLU A 482 0.54 31.76 32.25
C GLU A 482 0.27 31.41 33.71
N ASN A 483 0.08 30.13 34.08
CA ASN A 483 -0.25 29.68 35.42
C ASN A 483 0.82 28.80 36.09
N VAL A 484 2.02 28.69 35.56
CA VAL A 484 3.11 28.00 36.25
C VAL A 484 3.81 28.95 37.19
N GLY A 485 3.20 29.16 38.34
CA GLY A 485 3.86 29.80 39.50
C GLY A 485 5.13 29.01 39.81
N SER A 486 6.28 29.61 39.61
CA SER A 486 7.60 29.15 39.99
C SER A 486 8.20 27.95 39.18
N ILE A 487 8.38 28.07 37.89
CA ILE A 487 9.66 27.57 37.33
C ILE A 487 10.70 28.45 38.00
N SER A 488 11.53 27.90 38.89
CA SER A 488 12.49 28.72 39.60
C SER A 488 13.38 29.44 38.58
N ALA A 489 13.74 30.66 38.77
CA ALA A 489 14.69 31.41 37.95
C ALA A 489 15.95 30.56 37.72
N PHE A 490 16.34 29.76 38.66
CA PHE A 490 17.42 28.79 38.61
C PHE A 490 17.25 27.70 37.53
N GLN A 491 16.04 27.16 37.31
CA GLN A 491 15.80 26.15 36.27
C GLN A 491 15.88 26.77 34.87
N MET A 492 15.40 27.98 34.72
CA MET A 492 15.49 28.71 33.47
C MET A 492 16.92 29.09 33.15
N ASP A 493 17.71 29.49 34.15
CA ASP A 493 19.15 29.72 34.01
C ASP A 493 19.93 28.46 33.66
N LEU A 494 19.56 27.31 34.24
CA LEU A 494 20.15 26.01 33.93
C LEU A 494 19.88 25.60 32.47
N GLN A 495 18.66 25.74 32.00
CA GLN A 495 18.29 25.44 30.61
C GLN A 495 18.96 26.40 29.62
N MET A 496 19.08 27.68 29.97
CA MET A 496 19.82 28.66 29.14
C MET A 496 21.31 28.32 29.09
N ASN A 497 21.91 27.88 30.19
CA ASN A 497 23.30 27.44 30.25
C ASN A 497 23.54 26.19 29.40
N GLN A 498 22.64 25.23 29.46
CA GLN A 498 22.69 24.02 28.61
C GLN A 498 22.59 24.38 27.12
N MET A 499 21.69 25.31 26.77
CA MET A 499 21.55 25.83 25.41
C MET A 499 22.79 26.57 24.92
N ASN A 500 23.44 27.37 25.78
CA ASN A 500 24.72 28.01 25.48
C ASN A 500 25.85 27.00 25.28
N ASN A 501 25.89 25.95 26.08
CA ASN A 501 26.86 24.85 25.91
C ASN A 501 26.65 24.10 24.59
N LEU A 502 25.40 23.86 24.17
CA LEU A 502 25.08 23.26 22.88
C LEU A 502 25.53 24.20 21.73
N ASN A 503 25.28 25.47 21.85
CA ASN A 503 25.73 26.46 20.85
C ASN A 503 27.26 26.48 20.71
N GLN A 504 27.99 26.49 21.84
CA GLN A 504 29.46 26.44 21.82
C GLN A 504 29.97 25.14 21.20
N LYS A 505 29.31 24.00 21.46
CA LYS A 505 29.68 22.70 20.85
C LYS A 505 29.44 22.72 19.34
N ILE A 506 28.29 23.23 18.88
CA ILE A 506 27.97 23.40 17.46
C ILE A 506 29.01 24.30 16.78
N GLU A 507 29.35 25.45 17.39
CA GLU A 507 30.37 26.34 16.87
C GLU A 507 31.76 25.70 16.81
N SER A 508 32.13 24.89 17.79
CA SER A 508 33.42 24.19 17.82
C SER A 508 33.58 23.14 16.73
N LEU A 509 32.49 22.50 16.29
CA LEU A 509 32.49 21.54 15.19
C LEU A 509 32.59 22.23 13.82
N GLY A 510 32.22 23.50 13.74
CA GLY A 510 32.27 24.33 12.54
C GLY A 510 31.21 23.97 11.49
N GLU A 511 31.01 24.83 10.51
CA GLU A 511 30.12 24.56 9.38
C GLU A 511 30.78 23.59 8.39
N ILE A 512 30.08 22.46 8.17
CA ILE A 512 30.43 21.51 7.12
C ILE A 512 29.62 21.89 5.88
N SER A 513 30.30 22.47 4.89
CA SER A 513 29.62 22.84 3.64
C SER A 513 29.58 21.67 2.65
N ASN A 514 28.58 21.65 1.79
CA ASN A 514 28.49 20.72 0.65
C ASN A 514 29.79 20.75 -0.17
N ASP A 515 30.41 21.93 -0.36
CA ASP A 515 31.60 22.09 -1.21
C ASP A 515 32.81 21.34 -0.67
N LYS A 516 33.05 21.39 0.64
CA LYS A 516 34.16 20.63 1.28
C LYS A 516 34.00 19.12 1.10
N VAL A 517 32.75 18.63 1.20
CA VAL A 517 32.46 17.22 1.02
C VAL A 517 32.58 16.83 -0.44
N MET A 518 32.08 17.65 -1.35
CA MET A 518 32.14 17.41 -2.79
C MET A 518 33.57 17.44 -3.34
N GLU A 519 34.50 18.17 -2.72
CA GLU A 519 35.92 18.15 -3.07
C GLU A 519 36.59 16.80 -2.77
N LEU A 520 36.12 16.06 -1.77
CA LEU A 520 36.62 14.73 -1.42
C LEU A 520 36.07 13.61 -2.30
N LEU A 521 34.97 13.89 -3.01
CA LEU A 521 34.41 12.95 -3.98
C LEU A 521 35.17 13.05 -5.30
N ASP A 522 35.38 11.90 -5.92
CA ASP A 522 35.99 11.86 -7.26
C ASP A 522 34.92 12.25 -8.30
N ARG A 523 35.05 13.44 -8.85
CA ARG A 523 34.11 14.01 -9.83
C ARG A 523 34.38 13.58 -11.26
N ASN A 524 35.33 12.67 -11.52
CA ASN A 524 35.60 12.23 -12.86
C ASN A 524 34.60 11.17 -13.33
N GLU A 525 33.40 11.63 -13.70
CA GLU A 525 32.30 10.78 -14.18
C GLU A 525 32.76 9.85 -15.31
N LYS A 526 33.46 10.36 -16.31
CA LYS A 526 33.88 9.56 -17.49
C LYS A 526 34.75 8.38 -17.08
N GLU A 527 35.68 8.58 -16.13
CA GLU A 527 36.52 7.49 -15.62
C GLU A 527 35.72 6.51 -14.78
N PHE A 528 34.76 7.01 -14.00
CA PHE A 528 33.91 6.14 -13.19
C PHE A 528 32.98 5.28 -14.06
N TYR A 529 32.34 5.85 -15.10
CA TYR A 529 31.52 5.08 -16.05
C TYR A 529 32.37 4.07 -16.83
N GLN A 530 33.61 4.41 -17.16
CA GLN A 530 34.57 3.48 -17.75
C GLN A 530 34.89 2.32 -16.78
N TYR A 531 35.16 2.63 -15.50
CA TYR A 531 35.37 1.62 -14.46
C TYR A 531 34.14 0.71 -14.33
N LEU A 532 32.92 1.26 -14.26
CA LEU A 532 31.68 0.48 -14.20
C LEU A 532 31.52 -0.43 -15.41
N TYR A 533 31.80 0.05 -16.60
CA TYR A 533 31.66 -0.74 -17.82
C TYR A 533 32.55 -1.99 -17.81
N PHE A 534 33.83 -1.83 -17.54
CA PHE A 534 34.77 -2.95 -17.54
C PHE A 534 34.61 -3.86 -16.33
N THR A 535 34.36 -3.29 -15.15
CA THR A 535 34.10 -4.08 -13.94
C THR A 535 32.82 -4.91 -14.08
N SER A 536 31.75 -4.32 -14.60
CA SER A 536 30.49 -5.04 -14.88
C SER A 536 30.72 -6.18 -15.87
N ALA A 537 31.45 -5.92 -16.97
CA ALA A 537 31.82 -6.96 -17.91
C ALA A 537 32.63 -8.09 -17.27
N LYS A 538 33.56 -7.76 -16.35
CA LYS A 538 34.35 -8.75 -15.59
C LYS A 538 33.42 -9.67 -14.78
N TYR A 539 32.42 -9.11 -14.10
CA TYR A 539 31.45 -9.89 -13.33
C TYR A 539 30.64 -10.83 -14.22
N ILE A 540 30.11 -10.34 -15.32
CA ILE A 540 29.28 -11.16 -16.24
C ILE A 540 30.11 -12.25 -16.94
N LYS A 541 31.39 -11.98 -17.29
CA LYS A 541 32.28 -13.00 -17.88
C LYS A 541 32.52 -14.21 -16.97
N LYS A 542 32.35 -14.06 -15.65
CA LYS A 542 32.45 -15.21 -14.73
C LYS A 542 31.44 -16.32 -15.06
N LEU A 543 30.30 -15.97 -15.71
CA LEU A 543 29.30 -16.95 -16.13
C LEU A 543 29.88 -18.01 -17.09
N GLU A 544 30.94 -17.70 -17.82
CA GLU A 544 31.60 -18.66 -18.75
C GLU A 544 32.60 -19.59 -18.04
N THR A 545 32.86 -19.39 -16.75
CA THR A 545 33.79 -20.23 -15.99
C THR A 545 33.16 -21.56 -15.56
N LYS A 546 33.98 -22.54 -15.22
CA LYS A 546 33.57 -23.90 -14.87
C LYS A 546 32.51 -23.97 -13.73
N PRO A 547 32.60 -23.20 -12.65
CA PRO A 547 31.59 -23.25 -11.59
C PRO A 547 30.14 -22.98 -12.07
N PHE A 548 29.95 -22.20 -13.10
CA PHE A 548 28.61 -21.88 -13.66
C PHE A 548 28.10 -22.88 -14.72
N SER A 549 28.74 -24.06 -14.86
CA SER A 549 28.35 -25.04 -15.89
C SER A 549 26.88 -25.49 -15.73
N GLU A 550 26.40 -25.71 -14.52
CA GLU A 550 25.01 -26.09 -14.28
C GLU A 550 24.03 -25.00 -14.75
N LEU A 551 24.30 -23.75 -14.38
CA LEU A 551 23.47 -22.61 -14.83
C LEU A 551 23.47 -22.49 -16.36
N ARG A 552 24.67 -22.60 -17.01
CA ARG A 552 24.73 -22.56 -18.47
C ARG A 552 23.92 -23.69 -19.10
N ASN A 553 24.02 -24.91 -18.57
CA ASN A 553 23.23 -26.05 -19.09
C ASN A 553 21.73 -25.77 -19.02
N ILE A 554 21.24 -25.03 -18.00
CA ILE A 554 19.85 -24.62 -17.92
C ILE A 554 19.54 -23.55 -18.98
N LEU A 555 20.40 -22.54 -19.10
CA LEU A 555 20.21 -21.40 -20.01
C LEU A 555 20.26 -21.79 -21.49
N ASP A 556 21.20 -22.68 -21.82
CA ASP A 556 21.50 -23.10 -23.19
C ASP A 556 20.70 -24.35 -23.63
N ALA A 557 19.93 -24.98 -22.71
CA ALA A 557 19.11 -26.14 -22.99
C ALA A 557 18.07 -25.90 -24.10
N ASP A 558 17.98 -26.82 -25.05
CA ASP A 558 16.94 -26.81 -26.07
C ASP A 558 15.68 -27.54 -25.56
N ILE A 559 14.94 -26.87 -24.68
CA ILE A 559 13.73 -27.35 -24.02
C ILE A 559 12.65 -26.26 -24.08
N LYS A 560 11.39 -26.63 -23.78
CA LYS A 560 10.30 -25.67 -23.69
C LYS A 560 10.62 -24.57 -22.66
N GLU A 561 10.20 -23.37 -22.94
CA GLU A 561 10.50 -22.18 -22.13
C GLU A 561 10.03 -22.36 -20.68
N ASP A 562 8.84 -22.91 -20.47
CA ASP A 562 8.30 -23.14 -19.13
C ASP A 562 9.14 -24.17 -18.33
N GLU A 563 9.65 -25.21 -19.00
CA GLU A 563 10.55 -26.17 -18.35
C GLU A 563 11.89 -25.53 -17.97
N LYS A 564 12.40 -24.64 -18.81
CA LYS A 564 13.63 -23.86 -18.53
C LYS A 564 13.44 -22.97 -17.30
N ILE A 565 12.29 -22.28 -17.21
CA ILE A 565 11.94 -21.44 -16.07
C ILE A 565 11.85 -22.28 -14.79
N GLN A 566 11.25 -23.47 -14.85
CA GLN A 566 11.18 -24.38 -13.69
C GLN A 566 12.56 -24.83 -13.21
N LYS A 567 13.44 -25.22 -14.15
CA LYS A 567 14.80 -25.60 -13.80
C LYS A 567 15.56 -24.44 -13.16
N PHE A 568 15.40 -23.23 -13.71
CA PHE A 568 16.01 -22.03 -13.15
C PHE A 568 15.42 -21.68 -11.78
N ALA A 569 14.11 -21.79 -11.59
CA ALA A 569 13.49 -21.60 -10.29
C ALA A 569 13.97 -22.62 -9.25
N LYS A 570 14.18 -23.89 -9.64
CA LYS A 570 14.78 -24.91 -8.77
C LYS A 570 16.23 -24.58 -8.43
N TYR A 571 17.00 -24.12 -9.41
CA TYR A 571 18.39 -23.68 -9.20
C TYR A 571 18.50 -22.59 -8.14
N LEU A 572 17.59 -21.60 -8.18
CA LEU A 572 17.56 -20.48 -7.23
C LEU A 572 17.15 -20.88 -5.81
N LYS A 573 16.50 -22.04 -5.61
CA LYS A 573 16.14 -22.51 -4.27
C LYS A 573 17.33 -22.99 -3.43
N GLU A 574 18.42 -23.34 -4.09
CA GLU A 574 19.64 -23.80 -3.42
C GLU A 574 20.52 -22.61 -3.03
N SER A 575 20.78 -22.45 -1.74
CA SER A 575 21.60 -21.35 -1.22
C SER A 575 23.02 -21.30 -1.83
N ALA A 576 23.62 -22.46 -2.08
CA ALA A 576 24.94 -22.55 -2.73
C ALA A 576 24.91 -21.93 -4.13
N ASN A 577 23.85 -22.18 -4.88
CA ASN A 577 23.65 -21.64 -6.23
C ASN A 577 23.41 -20.12 -6.19
N VAL A 578 22.65 -19.63 -5.20
CA VAL A 578 22.48 -18.18 -5.00
C VAL A 578 23.81 -17.53 -4.70
N LYS A 579 24.59 -18.07 -3.76
CA LYS A 579 25.96 -17.57 -3.43
C LYS A 579 26.91 -17.63 -4.63
N LEU A 580 26.77 -18.64 -5.47
CA LEU A 580 27.53 -18.72 -6.72
C LEU A 580 27.09 -17.64 -7.71
N LEU A 581 25.75 -17.48 -7.88
CA LEU A 581 25.18 -16.50 -8.81
C LEU A 581 25.55 -15.06 -8.41
N GLN A 582 25.68 -14.76 -7.13
CA GLN A 582 26.14 -13.46 -6.62
C GLN A 582 27.57 -13.09 -7.10
N ARG A 583 28.39 -14.08 -7.43
CA ARG A 583 29.73 -13.81 -7.98
C ARG A 583 29.65 -13.17 -9.36
N ALA A 584 28.56 -13.39 -10.11
CA ALA A 584 28.29 -12.79 -11.41
C ALA A 584 27.28 -11.63 -11.29
N PHE A 585 26.29 -11.76 -10.43
CA PHE A 585 25.24 -10.77 -10.15
C PHE A 585 25.20 -10.42 -8.66
N PRO A 586 26.12 -9.56 -8.17
CA PRO A 586 26.16 -9.16 -6.78
C PRO A 586 24.93 -8.37 -6.33
N VAL A 587 24.17 -7.81 -7.26
CA VAL A 587 22.92 -7.09 -7.01
C VAL A 587 21.74 -7.92 -7.50
N MET A 588 20.90 -8.36 -6.59
CA MET A 588 19.65 -9.04 -6.90
C MET A 588 18.48 -8.19 -6.44
N VAL A 589 17.40 -8.18 -7.21
CA VAL A 589 16.25 -7.37 -6.93
C VAL A 589 14.96 -8.19 -7.04
N THR A 590 14.05 -8.03 -6.06
CA THR A 590 12.82 -8.81 -6.01
C THR A 590 11.76 -8.11 -5.14
N THR A 591 10.52 -8.58 -5.15
CA THR A 591 9.53 -8.15 -4.16
C THR A 591 9.78 -8.84 -2.81
N CYS A 592 9.33 -8.21 -1.71
CA CYS A 592 9.48 -8.80 -0.37
C CYS A 592 8.95 -10.23 -0.32
N ILE A 593 7.75 -10.45 -0.86
CA ILE A 593 7.15 -11.78 -0.91
C ILE A 593 7.96 -12.78 -1.76
N SER A 594 8.54 -12.35 -2.88
CA SER A 594 9.26 -13.25 -3.78
C SER A 594 10.68 -13.61 -3.30
N ALA A 595 11.17 -12.93 -2.26
CA ALA A 595 12.50 -13.20 -1.70
C ALA A 595 12.63 -14.63 -1.12
N HIS A 596 11.52 -15.28 -0.74
CA HIS A 596 11.51 -16.69 -0.30
C HIS A 596 12.03 -17.68 -1.35
N ARG A 597 12.12 -17.27 -2.62
CA ARG A 597 12.63 -18.10 -3.72
C ARG A 597 14.13 -18.09 -3.85
N LEU A 598 14.82 -17.25 -3.05
CA LEU A 598 16.26 -17.08 -3.07
C LEU A 598 16.89 -17.86 -1.92
N GLY A 599 17.26 -19.10 -2.21
CA GLY A 599 17.90 -19.99 -1.24
C GLY A 599 17.01 -20.33 -0.05
N SER A 600 17.59 -21.04 0.90
CA SER A 600 17.01 -21.25 2.23
C SER A 600 16.95 -19.94 3.01
N PRO A 601 16.10 -19.80 4.03
CA PRO A 601 16.04 -18.62 4.89
C PRO A 601 17.26 -18.54 5.83
N GLU A 602 18.37 -18.11 5.28
CA GLU A 602 19.67 -17.91 5.94
C GLU A 602 20.33 -16.63 5.43
N ILE A 603 21.39 -16.18 6.09
CA ILE A 603 22.15 -15.01 5.65
C ILE A 603 22.86 -15.33 4.33
N LEU A 604 22.39 -14.69 3.25
CA LEU A 604 22.91 -14.84 1.88
C LEU A 604 23.57 -13.58 1.35
N PHE A 605 23.09 -12.40 1.77
CA PHE A 605 23.54 -11.12 1.26
C PHE A 605 24.22 -10.30 2.34
N ASP A 606 25.22 -9.52 1.94
CA ASP A 606 25.87 -8.57 2.86
C ASP A 606 24.90 -7.49 3.30
N ARG A 607 23.98 -7.08 2.41
CA ARG A 607 23.01 -6.03 2.69
C ARG A 607 21.65 -6.30 2.03
N VAL A 608 20.60 -6.03 2.81
CA VAL A 608 19.23 -5.91 2.32
C VAL A 608 18.83 -4.43 2.32
N ILE A 609 18.24 -3.96 1.23
CA ILE A 609 17.66 -2.63 1.11
C ILE A 609 16.19 -2.80 0.83
N ILE A 610 15.32 -2.18 1.64
CA ILE A 610 13.87 -2.19 1.43
C ILE A 610 13.42 -0.76 1.16
N ASP A 611 12.89 -0.53 -0.04
CA ASP A 611 12.29 0.75 -0.43
C ASP A 611 10.78 0.77 -0.18
N GLU A 612 10.26 1.96 0.04
CA GLU A 612 8.88 2.20 0.45
C GLU A 612 8.51 1.37 1.69
N ALA A 613 9.45 1.27 2.65
CA ALA A 613 9.31 0.44 3.84
C ALA A 613 8.13 0.88 4.74
N SER A 614 7.68 2.12 4.65
CA SER A 614 6.46 2.60 5.31
C SER A 614 5.18 1.94 4.81
N GLN A 615 5.21 1.32 3.62
CA GLN A 615 4.09 0.58 3.03
C GLN A 615 4.27 -0.93 3.07
N CYS A 616 5.42 -1.38 3.55
CA CYS A 616 5.71 -2.78 3.63
C CYS A 616 5.11 -3.38 4.90
N ASN A 617 4.32 -4.44 4.71
CA ASN A 617 3.74 -5.22 5.80
C ASN A 617 4.84 -5.85 6.67
N VAL A 618 4.66 -5.82 7.97
CA VAL A 618 5.65 -6.30 8.95
C VAL A 618 6.00 -7.76 8.72
N ALA A 619 5.00 -8.63 8.54
CA ALA A 619 5.22 -10.07 8.45
C ALA A 619 6.02 -10.49 7.21
N ILE A 620 5.60 -9.99 6.04
CA ILE A 620 6.23 -10.36 4.75
C ILE A 620 7.62 -9.74 4.61
N SER A 621 7.85 -8.58 5.22
CA SER A 621 9.14 -7.88 5.11
C SER A 621 10.28 -8.58 5.82
N LEU A 622 9.99 -9.44 6.80
CA LEU A 622 11.01 -10.28 7.44
C LEU A 622 11.65 -11.28 6.47
N VAL A 623 10.95 -11.69 5.42
CA VAL A 623 11.46 -12.66 4.43
C VAL A 623 12.77 -12.21 3.76
N PRO A 624 12.87 -11.00 3.17
CA PRO A 624 14.16 -10.51 2.69
C PRO A 624 15.14 -10.19 3.83
N ILE A 625 14.67 -9.70 4.98
CA ILE A 625 15.55 -9.29 6.11
C ILE A 625 16.32 -10.47 6.67
N ILE A 626 15.73 -11.64 6.82
CA ILE A 626 16.39 -12.88 7.26
C ILE A 626 17.63 -13.18 6.40
N ARG A 627 17.59 -12.83 5.11
CA ARG A 627 18.65 -13.12 4.13
C ARG A 627 19.79 -12.11 4.15
N GLY A 628 19.73 -11.09 4.99
CA GLY A 628 20.72 -10.02 5.07
C GLY A 628 21.51 -9.97 6.36
N ASN A 629 22.82 -9.70 6.24
CA ASN A 629 23.65 -9.41 7.39
C ASN A 629 23.49 -7.96 7.88
N ASN A 630 23.15 -7.06 6.97
CA ASN A 630 22.87 -5.65 7.26
C ASN A 630 21.59 -5.21 6.56
N LEU A 631 20.94 -4.19 7.10
CA LEU A 631 19.65 -3.69 6.65
C LEU A 631 19.71 -2.18 6.41
N MET A 632 19.09 -1.74 5.31
CA MET A 632 18.75 -0.35 5.05
C MET A 632 17.26 -0.29 4.76
N LEU A 633 16.51 0.42 5.59
CA LEU A 633 15.10 0.73 5.36
C LEU A 633 14.98 2.16 4.84
N VAL A 634 14.28 2.31 3.73
CA VAL A 634 13.97 3.61 3.15
C VAL A 634 12.45 3.75 3.10
N GLY A 635 11.92 4.81 3.70
CA GLY A 635 10.47 5.01 3.78
C GLY A 635 10.12 6.42 4.25
N ASP A 636 8.83 6.65 4.41
CA ASP A 636 8.32 7.88 4.99
C ASP A 636 7.06 7.58 5.81
N PRO A 637 7.13 7.66 7.14
CA PRO A 637 6.02 7.34 8.02
C PRO A 637 4.85 8.32 7.92
N GLN A 638 5.03 9.45 7.23
CA GLN A 638 3.98 10.44 6.95
C GLN A 638 3.26 10.18 5.62
N GLN A 639 3.65 9.13 4.88
CA GLN A 639 2.98 8.65 3.68
C GLN A 639 2.14 7.41 3.95
N LEU A 640 1.52 6.86 2.91
CA LEU A 640 0.58 5.74 3.02
C LEU A 640 1.15 4.55 3.78
N ARG A 641 0.31 3.97 4.62
CA ARG A 641 0.59 2.74 5.37
C ARG A 641 0.42 1.49 4.51
N PRO A 642 0.86 0.32 4.99
CA PRO A 642 0.52 -0.96 4.38
C PRO A 642 -1.00 -1.13 4.30
N VAL A 643 -1.45 -1.72 3.20
CA VAL A 643 -2.84 -2.09 3.06
C VAL A 643 -3.05 -3.44 3.71
N VAL A 644 -3.76 -3.43 4.81
CA VAL A 644 -4.12 -4.61 5.58
C VAL A 644 -5.65 -4.73 5.58
N LEU A 645 -6.13 -5.90 5.20
CA LEU A 645 -7.56 -6.20 5.10
C LEU A 645 -8.05 -7.06 6.27
N LEU A 646 -7.15 -7.42 7.18
CA LEU A 646 -7.49 -8.08 8.43
C LEU A 646 -8.47 -7.21 9.22
N ASP A 647 -9.60 -7.78 9.62
CA ASP A 647 -10.60 -7.05 10.40
C ASP A 647 -10.10 -6.68 11.80
N ASP A 648 -10.64 -5.59 12.37
CA ASP A 648 -10.19 -5.07 13.66
C ASP A 648 -10.44 -6.05 14.81
N ILE A 649 -11.56 -6.75 14.78
CA ILE A 649 -11.94 -7.71 15.82
C ILE A 649 -10.94 -8.86 15.85
N SER A 650 -10.58 -9.41 14.70
CA SER A 650 -9.58 -10.47 14.58
C SER A 650 -8.20 -9.99 15.00
N ASN A 651 -7.80 -8.78 14.61
CA ASN A 651 -6.52 -8.20 15.02
C ASN A 651 -6.44 -8.04 16.56
N VAL A 652 -7.46 -7.44 17.16
CA VAL A 652 -7.54 -7.26 18.63
C VAL A 652 -7.53 -8.60 19.36
N LYS A 653 -8.30 -9.60 18.87
CA LYS A 653 -8.31 -10.96 19.45
C LYS A 653 -6.93 -11.61 19.38
N LEU A 654 -6.23 -11.50 18.25
CA LEU A 654 -4.90 -12.08 18.08
C LEU A 654 -3.86 -11.36 18.93
N LYS A 655 -3.88 -10.02 19.01
CA LYS A 655 -3.01 -9.25 19.90
C LYS A 655 -3.17 -9.70 21.34
N LYS A 656 -4.41 -9.81 21.80
CA LYS A 656 -4.70 -10.28 23.18
C LYS A 656 -4.28 -11.74 23.40
N LYS A 657 -4.51 -12.62 22.41
CA LYS A 657 -4.15 -14.04 22.50
C LYS A 657 -2.65 -14.27 22.67
N TYR A 658 -1.84 -13.49 21.92
CA TYR A 658 -0.39 -13.63 21.91
C TYR A 658 0.32 -12.61 22.81
N ASP A 659 -0.44 -11.74 23.48
CA ASP A 659 0.11 -10.69 24.35
C ASP A 659 1.10 -9.78 23.61
N ILE A 660 0.62 -9.12 22.54
CA ILE A 660 1.43 -8.35 21.59
C ILE A 660 1.33 -6.86 21.91
N SER A 661 2.48 -6.23 22.03
CA SER A 661 2.60 -4.77 22.19
C SER A 661 2.32 -4.02 20.89
N ASP A 662 1.98 -2.74 21.03
CA ASP A 662 1.49 -1.92 19.89
C ASP A 662 2.51 -1.73 18.77
N GLU A 663 3.81 -1.86 19.04
CA GLU A 663 4.87 -1.71 18.02
C GLU A 663 4.85 -2.80 16.96
N TYR A 664 4.28 -3.96 17.30
CA TYR A 664 4.11 -5.09 16.38
C TYR A 664 2.70 -5.20 15.83
N ASP A 665 1.84 -4.18 16.05
CA ASP A 665 0.48 -4.21 15.53
C ASP A 665 0.49 -4.36 14.02
N TYR A 666 0.00 -5.50 13.54
CA TYR A 666 0.02 -5.88 12.14
C TYR A 666 -0.74 -4.92 11.23
N LYS A 667 -1.83 -4.34 11.77
CA LYS A 667 -2.72 -3.45 11.02
C LYS A 667 -2.24 -2.00 11.02
N GLU A 668 -1.73 -1.53 12.17
CA GLU A 668 -1.39 -0.13 12.37
C GLU A 668 0.05 0.22 11.96
N ASN A 669 0.94 -0.79 11.90
CA ASN A 669 2.34 -0.54 11.68
C ASN A 669 2.85 -1.10 10.34
N SER A 670 3.82 -0.37 9.79
CA SER A 670 4.69 -0.84 8.72
C SER A 670 5.98 -1.39 9.31
N ILE A 671 6.75 -2.10 8.51
CA ILE A 671 8.07 -2.56 8.91
C ILE A 671 8.96 -1.37 9.31
N TYR A 672 8.85 -0.21 8.66
CA TYR A 672 9.59 0.99 8.99
C TYR A 672 9.27 1.50 10.40
N LYS A 673 7.97 1.68 10.71
CA LYS A 673 7.52 2.12 12.03
C LYS A 673 7.89 1.12 13.13
N THR A 674 7.76 -0.19 12.86
CA THR A 674 8.15 -1.23 13.82
C THR A 674 9.63 -1.15 14.16
N TYR A 675 10.52 -0.99 13.16
CA TYR A 675 11.94 -0.84 13.43
C TYR A 675 12.27 0.43 14.23
N LEU A 676 11.67 1.56 13.89
CA LEU A 676 11.89 2.81 14.64
C LEU A 676 11.39 2.70 16.08
N ALA A 677 10.31 1.92 16.31
CA ALA A 677 9.79 1.71 17.66
C ALA A 677 10.64 0.70 18.48
N CYS A 678 11.22 -0.29 17.83
CA CYS A 678 11.95 -1.37 18.50
C CYS A 678 13.45 -1.09 18.65
N ASP A 679 14.07 -0.43 17.69
CA ASP A 679 15.50 -0.10 17.68
C ASP A 679 15.73 1.36 18.12
N ALA A 680 15.95 1.52 19.41
CA ALA A 680 16.19 2.84 20.01
C ALA A 680 17.63 3.35 19.85
N VAL A 681 18.54 2.52 19.35
CA VAL A 681 19.99 2.84 19.34
C VAL A 681 20.55 3.15 17.97
N SER A 682 19.90 2.73 16.90
CA SER A 682 20.33 3.04 15.53
C SER A 682 19.73 4.38 15.08
N ASP A 683 20.49 5.15 14.29
CA ASP A 683 20.08 6.47 13.88
C ASP A 683 19.15 6.44 12.65
N GLU A 684 18.21 7.37 12.59
CA GLU A 684 17.42 7.70 11.42
C GLU A 684 18.03 8.93 10.73
N VAL A 685 18.19 8.87 9.41
CA VAL A 685 18.62 10.00 8.60
C VAL A 685 17.42 10.57 7.86
N LEU A 686 17.07 11.81 8.15
CA LEU A 686 16.05 12.56 7.41
C LEU A 686 16.68 13.21 6.18
N LEU A 687 16.17 12.92 4.99
CA LEU A 687 16.50 13.62 3.76
C LEU A 687 15.73 14.94 3.71
N ARG A 688 16.41 16.08 3.98
CA ARG A 688 15.75 17.38 4.15
C ARG A 688 15.56 18.16 2.86
N CYS A 689 16.46 18.01 1.90
CA CYS A 689 16.44 18.82 0.68
C CYS A 689 15.37 18.33 -0.29
N HIS A 690 14.37 19.17 -0.58
CA HIS A 690 13.28 18.91 -1.51
C HIS A 690 13.57 19.53 -2.88
N TYR A 691 13.46 18.71 -3.95
CA TYR A 691 13.83 19.07 -5.33
C TYR A 691 12.69 18.97 -6.34
N ARG A 692 11.47 18.65 -5.92
CA ARG A 692 10.39 18.27 -6.84
C ARG A 692 9.38 19.39 -7.06
N SER A 693 8.67 19.75 -6.02
CA SER A 693 7.48 20.58 -6.10
C SER A 693 7.80 22.07 -5.91
N ASN A 694 6.97 22.92 -6.50
CA ASN A 694 7.01 24.35 -6.21
C ASN A 694 6.93 24.62 -4.70
N LYS A 695 7.67 25.62 -4.23
CA LYS A 695 7.77 25.98 -2.81
C LYS A 695 6.40 26.13 -2.15
N LYS A 696 5.46 26.84 -2.77
CA LYS A 696 4.13 27.06 -2.21
C LYS A 696 3.32 25.77 -2.10
N ILE A 697 3.53 24.79 -2.97
CA ILE A 697 2.83 23.51 -2.94
C ILE A 697 3.28 22.70 -1.73
N ILE A 698 4.59 22.53 -1.56
CA ILE A 698 5.13 21.65 -0.52
C ILE A 698 5.21 22.30 0.86
N ASP A 699 5.11 23.62 0.95
CA ASP A 699 5.22 24.35 2.22
C ASP A 699 4.11 23.97 3.22
N PHE A 700 2.90 23.71 2.73
CA PHE A 700 1.82 23.17 3.58
C PHE A 700 2.23 21.83 4.22
N ASN A 701 2.69 20.88 3.39
CA ASN A 701 3.12 19.56 3.86
C ASN A 701 4.32 19.67 4.81
N ASN A 702 5.27 20.56 4.49
CA ASN A 702 6.44 20.83 5.31
C ASN A 702 6.05 21.28 6.72
N LYS A 703 5.14 22.24 6.82
CA LYS A 703 4.68 22.77 8.11
C LYS A 703 3.84 21.73 8.87
N LYS A 704 2.94 21.04 8.17
CA LYS A 704 1.96 20.16 8.81
C LYS A 704 2.53 18.79 9.19
N TYR A 705 3.35 18.19 8.30
CA TYR A 705 3.78 16.78 8.44
C TYR A 705 5.27 16.62 8.74
N TYR A 706 6.10 17.62 8.42
CA TYR A 706 7.56 17.52 8.58
C TYR A 706 8.14 18.58 9.52
N ASN A 707 7.31 19.22 10.34
CA ASN A 707 7.73 20.20 11.35
C ASN A 707 8.65 21.33 10.79
N SER A 708 8.40 21.72 9.53
CA SER A 708 9.23 22.71 8.81
C SER A 708 10.70 22.33 8.63
N LYS A 709 11.04 21.04 8.72
CA LYS A 709 12.41 20.54 8.57
C LYS A 709 12.90 20.42 7.13
N LEU A 710 12.01 20.53 6.13
CA LEU A 710 12.40 20.43 4.73
C LEU A 710 12.98 21.74 4.20
N GLU A 711 14.12 21.64 3.54
CA GLU A 711 14.78 22.72 2.80
C GLU A 711 14.33 22.65 1.33
N ILE A 712 13.56 23.62 0.90
CA ILE A 712 12.96 23.61 -0.45
C ILE A 712 13.91 24.30 -1.42
N LEU A 713 14.52 23.52 -2.31
CA LEU A 713 15.55 23.96 -3.26
C LEU A 713 15.03 24.03 -4.71
N THR A 714 13.74 24.09 -4.92
CA THR A 714 13.11 24.11 -6.23
C THR A 714 13.06 25.51 -6.81
N ASN A 715 13.52 25.65 -8.06
CA ASN A 715 13.38 26.85 -8.88
C ASN A 715 12.22 26.64 -9.86
N SER A 716 10.97 26.68 -9.40
CA SER A 716 9.84 26.56 -10.32
C SER A 716 9.42 27.93 -10.83
N GLY A 717 9.28 28.05 -12.14
CA GLY A 717 8.88 29.28 -12.83
C GLY A 717 7.37 29.56 -12.82
N GLU A 718 6.54 28.69 -12.24
CA GLU A 718 5.08 28.91 -12.16
C GLU A 718 4.78 29.98 -11.10
N ASN A 719 4.24 31.10 -11.53
CA ASN A 719 3.91 32.23 -10.64
C ASN A 719 2.70 31.92 -9.73
N GLU A 720 1.79 31.06 -10.16
CA GLU A 720 0.53 30.76 -9.48
C GLU A 720 0.34 29.22 -9.35
N PRO A 721 1.14 28.59 -8.48
CA PRO A 721 1.17 27.12 -8.38
C PRO A 721 -0.02 26.52 -7.63
N LEU A 722 -0.84 27.34 -6.96
CA LEU A 722 -1.98 26.89 -6.15
C LEU A 722 -3.28 27.46 -6.69
N LEU A 723 -4.25 26.61 -6.94
CA LEU A 723 -5.59 27.01 -7.38
C LEU A 723 -6.65 26.22 -6.62
N PHE A 724 -7.59 26.94 -6.02
CA PHE A 724 -8.82 26.35 -5.48
C PHE A 724 -9.97 26.59 -6.45
N VAL A 725 -10.65 25.54 -6.86
CA VAL A 725 -11.86 25.61 -7.68
C VAL A 725 -13.05 25.30 -6.79
N ASP A 726 -13.82 26.35 -6.45
CA ASP A 726 -15.07 26.21 -5.69
C ASP A 726 -16.19 25.78 -6.63
N VAL A 727 -16.66 24.56 -6.44
CA VAL A 727 -17.73 23.98 -7.26
C VAL A 727 -19.08 24.28 -6.63
N GLU A 728 -19.79 25.29 -7.15
CA GLU A 728 -21.09 25.71 -6.59
C GLU A 728 -22.17 24.61 -6.66
N ASN A 729 -22.16 23.77 -7.70
CA ASN A 729 -23.13 22.69 -7.84
C ASN A 729 -22.65 21.42 -7.15
N SER A 730 -23.05 21.25 -5.90
CA SER A 730 -22.70 20.08 -5.08
C SER A 730 -23.67 18.90 -5.22
N ARG A 731 -24.67 18.97 -6.12
CA ARG A 731 -25.66 17.88 -6.29
C ARG A 731 -25.06 16.68 -6.99
N SER A 732 -25.26 15.50 -6.41
CA SER A 732 -24.86 14.23 -7.00
C SER A 732 -25.95 13.17 -6.90
N GLU A 733 -26.06 12.30 -7.90
CA GLU A 733 -26.96 11.15 -7.89
C GLU A 733 -26.38 9.97 -7.11
N HIS A 734 -25.04 9.87 -7.06
CA HIS A 734 -24.32 8.80 -6.40
C HIS A 734 -23.49 9.31 -5.23
N LYS A 735 -23.32 8.46 -4.22
CA LYS A 735 -22.41 8.71 -3.08
C LYS A 735 -20.97 8.88 -3.61
N ASN A 736 -20.20 9.76 -2.98
CA ASN A 736 -18.78 9.96 -3.26
C ASN A 736 -18.48 10.33 -4.73
N THR A 737 -19.35 11.12 -5.34
CA THR A 737 -19.18 11.66 -6.69
C THR A 737 -19.56 13.13 -6.75
N SER A 738 -18.90 13.86 -7.64
CA SER A 738 -19.17 15.25 -7.97
C SER A 738 -19.06 15.44 -9.49
N PRO A 739 -20.18 15.31 -10.22
CA PRO A 739 -20.18 15.51 -11.68
C PRO A 739 -19.68 16.90 -12.09
N ALA A 740 -19.88 17.90 -11.23
CA ALA A 740 -19.42 19.25 -11.49
C ALA A 740 -17.87 19.34 -11.42
N GLU A 741 -17.23 18.67 -10.44
CA GLU A 741 -15.77 18.56 -10.42
C GLU A 741 -15.25 17.82 -11.66
N VAL A 742 -15.92 16.74 -12.10
CA VAL A 742 -15.55 15.99 -13.30
C VAL A 742 -15.52 16.91 -14.53
N ASN A 743 -16.54 17.74 -14.73
CA ASN A 743 -16.59 18.66 -15.87
C ASN A 743 -15.44 19.65 -15.84
N GLU A 744 -15.18 20.30 -14.71
CA GLU A 744 -14.06 21.24 -14.56
C GLU A 744 -12.70 20.58 -14.84
N ILE A 745 -12.51 19.33 -14.36
CA ILE A 745 -11.29 18.54 -14.62
C ILE A 745 -11.12 18.29 -16.12
N LEU A 746 -12.17 17.82 -16.78
CA LEU A 746 -12.13 17.51 -18.21
C LEU A 746 -11.94 18.76 -19.07
N ASP A 747 -12.54 19.89 -18.68
CA ASP A 747 -12.37 21.17 -19.37
C ASP A 747 -10.95 21.70 -19.18
N TYR A 748 -10.41 21.66 -17.96
CA TYR A 748 -9.02 22.03 -17.71
C TYR A 748 -8.05 21.17 -18.53
N ALA A 749 -8.24 19.85 -18.52
CA ALA A 749 -7.39 18.93 -19.25
C ALA A 749 -7.46 19.10 -20.78
N THR A 750 -8.63 19.45 -21.29
CA THR A 750 -8.83 19.74 -22.72
C THR A 750 -8.06 20.98 -23.16
N LEU A 751 -7.97 22.00 -22.30
CA LEU A 751 -7.26 23.25 -22.57
C LEU A 751 -5.74 23.14 -22.39
N ASN A 752 -5.24 22.16 -21.63
CA ASN A 752 -3.83 22.00 -21.24
C ASN A 752 -3.24 20.67 -21.75
N LYS A 753 -3.34 20.41 -23.05
CA LYS A 753 -2.89 19.14 -23.65
C LYS A 753 -1.36 18.95 -23.68
N ASP A 754 -0.62 20.01 -23.52
CA ASP A 754 0.84 20.08 -23.46
C ASP A 754 1.42 19.70 -22.08
N LYS A 755 0.59 19.70 -21.03
CA LYS A 755 1.00 19.36 -19.66
C LYS A 755 0.75 17.89 -19.34
N SER A 756 1.62 17.31 -18.52
CA SER A 756 1.35 16.01 -17.91
C SER A 756 0.44 16.18 -16.70
N ILE A 757 -0.74 15.60 -16.73
CA ILE A 757 -1.78 15.83 -15.72
C ILE A 757 -2.09 14.54 -14.97
N ALA A 758 -2.10 14.62 -13.63
CA ALA A 758 -2.70 13.61 -12.77
C ALA A 758 -4.02 14.12 -12.21
N VAL A 759 -5.03 13.29 -12.24
CA VAL A 759 -6.27 13.52 -11.47
C VAL A 759 -6.31 12.52 -10.34
N ILE A 760 -6.26 13.03 -9.12
CA ILE A 760 -6.24 12.22 -7.90
C ILE A 760 -7.56 12.43 -7.17
N THR A 761 -8.21 11.34 -6.82
CA THR A 761 -9.41 11.38 -5.98
C THR A 761 -9.35 10.27 -4.94
N PRO A 762 -9.89 10.48 -3.73
CA PRO A 762 -9.95 9.43 -2.72
C PRO A 762 -10.96 8.32 -3.08
N PHE A 763 -11.90 8.57 -4.02
CA PHE A 763 -13.06 7.73 -4.22
C PHE A 763 -13.10 7.02 -5.58
N VAL A 764 -13.41 5.72 -5.56
CA VAL A 764 -13.48 4.87 -6.77
C VAL A 764 -14.60 5.32 -7.71
N ASN A 765 -15.76 5.72 -7.17
CA ASN A 765 -16.87 6.21 -7.99
C ASN A 765 -16.50 7.46 -8.77
N GLN A 766 -15.85 8.42 -8.11
CA GLN A 766 -15.36 9.64 -8.75
C GLN A 766 -14.31 9.32 -9.83
N LYS A 767 -13.37 8.45 -9.50
CA LYS A 767 -12.35 7.96 -10.45
C LYS A 767 -13.01 7.40 -11.71
N ASN A 768 -13.99 6.50 -11.56
CA ASN A 768 -14.66 5.86 -12.69
C ASN A 768 -15.37 6.87 -13.60
N LEU A 769 -16.01 7.91 -13.01
CA LEU A 769 -16.62 9.00 -13.78
C LEU A 769 -15.59 9.80 -14.56
N ILE A 770 -14.47 10.14 -13.93
CA ILE A 770 -13.36 10.88 -14.56
C ILE A 770 -12.75 10.07 -15.69
N GLU A 771 -12.42 8.78 -15.45
CA GLU A 771 -11.84 7.89 -16.48
C GLU A 771 -12.75 7.74 -17.71
N ARG A 772 -14.09 7.66 -17.49
CA ARG A 772 -15.05 7.65 -18.58
C ARG A 772 -14.98 8.94 -19.40
N GLY A 773 -14.97 10.09 -18.74
CA GLY A 773 -14.84 11.38 -19.42
C GLY A 773 -13.51 11.56 -20.15
N ILE A 774 -12.40 11.06 -19.58
CA ILE A 774 -11.09 11.06 -20.25
C ILE A 774 -11.14 10.23 -21.54
N ALA A 775 -11.75 9.04 -21.50
CA ALA A 775 -11.90 8.16 -22.65
C ALA A 775 -12.79 8.78 -23.73
N GLU A 776 -13.94 9.35 -23.35
CA GLU A 776 -14.86 10.03 -24.26
C GLU A 776 -14.22 11.22 -24.97
N ARG A 777 -13.42 12.03 -24.25
CA ARG A 777 -12.71 13.21 -24.82
C ARG A 777 -11.34 12.86 -25.43
N ARG A 778 -10.90 11.60 -25.35
CA ARG A 778 -9.60 11.09 -25.87
C ARG A 778 -8.40 11.88 -25.35
N LEU A 779 -8.34 12.11 -24.05
CA LEU A 779 -7.28 12.88 -23.39
C LEU A 779 -6.11 11.95 -23.01
N GLY A 780 -5.09 11.88 -23.88
CA GLY A 780 -3.94 11.00 -23.68
C GLY A 780 -2.87 11.53 -22.71
N ASN A 781 -2.93 12.80 -22.33
CA ASN A 781 -2.01 13.45 -21.39
C ASN A 781 -2.46 13.39 -19.94
N VAL A 782 -3.62 12.76 -19.66
CA VAL A 782 -4.25 12.70 -18.35
C VAL A 782 -4.25 11.27 -17.83
N VAL A 783 -3.83 11.10 -16.59
CA VAL A 783 -3.96 9.84 -15.85
C VAL A 783 -4.85 10.09 -14.64
N CYS A 784 -5.87 9.26 -14.45
CA CYS A 784 -6.74 9.33 -13.28
C CYS A 784 -6.52 8.10 -12.38
N GLY A 785 -6.61 8.31 -11.07
CA GLY A 785 -6.53 7.21 -10.11
C GLY A 785 -6.85 7.64 -8.69
N THR A 786 -6.99 6.64 -7.83
CA THR A 786 -6.99 6.89 -6.38
C THR A 786 -5.57 7.21 -5.91
N VAL A 787 -5.44 7.80 -4.73
CA VAL A 787 -4.14 8.22 -4.15
C VAL A 787 -3.11 7.09 -4.17
N HIS A 788 -3.53 5.86 -3.91
CA HIS A 788 -2.65 4.69 -3.92
C HIS A 788 -2.05 4.36 -5.30
N ALA A 789 -2.77 4.69 -6.38
CA ALA A 789 -2.30 4.43 -7.74
C ALA A 789 -1.16 5.38 -8.18
N PHE A 790 -1.04 6.54 -7.55
CA PHE A 790 -0.04 7.56 -7.89
C PHE A 790 1.22 7.53 -7.04
N GLN A 791 1.36 6.50 -6.21
CA GLN A 791 2.52 6.42 -5.37
C GLN A 791 3.80 6.18 -6.19
N GLY A 792 4.81 7.02 -5.97
CA GLY A 792 6.05 7.01 -6.76
C GLY A 792 5.96 7.74 -8.12
N ASP A 793 4.76 8.07 -8.60
CA ASP A 793 4.57 8.86 -9.83
C ASP A 793 4.47 10.36 -9.54
N GLU A 794 4.75 11.19 -10.54
CA GLU A 794 4.73 12.65 -10.43
C GLU A 794 4.33 13.28 -11.75
N LYS A 795 3.60 14.40 -11.71
CA LYS A 795 3.11 15.11 -12.88
C LYS A 795 3.31 16.61 -12.73
N ASP A 796 3.33 17.32 -13.85
CA ASP A 796 3.47 18.76 -13.83
C ASP A 796 2.30 19.41 -13.11
N VAL A 797 1.09 18.93 -13.39
CA VAL A 797 -0.15 19.41 -12.77
C VAL A 797 -0.87 18.26 -12.08
N VAL A 798 -1.32 18.50 -10.85
CA VAL A 798 -2.21 17.62 -10.12
C VAL A 798 -3.54 18.32 -9.87
N LEU A 799 -4.63 17.64 -10.28
CA LEU A 799 -5.99 18.01 -9.90
C LEU A 799 -6.45 17.07 -8.79
N PHE A 800 -6.64 17.61 -7.59
CA PHE A 800 -7.15 16.86 -6.46
C PHE A 800 -8.66 17.07 -6.34
N SER A 801 -9.42 16.04 -6.70
CA SER A 801 -10.88 16.02 -6.69
C SER A 801 -11.36 15.41 -5.39
N THR A 802 -12.00 16.21 -4.54
CA THR A 802 -12.48 15.77 -3.23
C THR A 802 -13.81 15.03 -3.29
N ALA A 803 -14.56 15.21 -4.38
CA ALA A 803 -15.90 14.66 -4.62
C ALA A 803 -16.92 14.95 -3.50
N LEU A 804 -16.75 16.06 -2.77
CA LEU A 804 -17.69 16.49 -1.73
C LEU A 804 -19.00 16.92 -2.38
N SER A 805 -20.09 16.31 -1.95
CA SER A 805 -21.43 16.56 -2.51
C SER A 805 -22.51 16.62 -1.41
N ASP A 806 -23.71 16.96 -1.78
CA ASP A 806 -24.88 16.97 -0.90
C ASP A 806 -25.19 15.59 -0.28
N ARG A 807 -24.62 14.51 -0.85
CA ARG A 807 -24.73 13.13 -0.34
C ARG A 807 -23.55 12.68 0.51
N THR A 808 -22.51 13.51 0.67
CA THR A 808 -21.39 13.18 1.53
C THR A 808 -21.83 13.16 2.99
N THR A 809 -21.60 12.02 3.65
CA THR A 809 -21.94 11.83 5.06
C THR A 809 -20.80 12.31 5.97
N ASP A 810 -21.13 12.58 7.24
CA ASP A 810 -20.11 12.93 8.24
C ASP A 810 -19.09 11.81 8.45
N GLY A 811 -19.50 10.54 8.34
CA GLY A 811 -18.58 9.39 8.42
C GLY A 811 -17.54 9.40 7.30
N THR A 812 -17.99 9.59 6.05
CA THR A 812 -17.09 9.70 4.88
C THR A 812 -16.13 10.87 5.02
N TYR A 813 -16.64 12.02 5.47
CA TYR A 813 -15.81 13.21 5.67
C TYR A 813 -14.79 13.01 6.81
N ASN A 814 -15.20 12.42 7.93
CA ASN A 814 -14.31 12.13 9.05
C ASN A 814 -13.19 11.17 8.64
N TRP A 815 -13.50 10.17 7.82
CA TRP A 815 -12.47 9.30 7.24
C TRP A 815 -11.49 10.10 6.37
N LEU A 816 -11.97 10.98 5.50
CA LEU A 816 -11.12 11.77 4.59
C LEU A 816 -10.24 12.77 5.34
N LYS A 817 -10.82 13.56 6.26
CA LYS A 817 -10.07 14.58 7.01
C LYS A 817 -9.00 14.01 7.94
N ASN A 818 -9.23 12.78 8.47
CA ASN A 818 -8.30 12.10 9.37
C ASN A 818 -7.24 11.29 8.62
N ASN A 819 -7.38 11.15 7.30
CA ASN A 819 -6.41 10.41 6.48
C ASN A 819 -5.27 11.32 6.03
N LYS A 820 -4.40 11.68 6.99
CA LYS A 820 -3.29 12.63 6.81
C LYS A 820 -2.31 12.17 5.73
N GLU A 821 -2.01 10.89 5.70
CA GLU A 821 -1.10 10.29 4.73
C GLU A 821 -1.64 10.42 3.29
N LEU A 822 -2.96 10.28 3.12
CA LEU A 822 -3.63 10.45 1.83
C LEU A 822 -3.48 11.88 1.31
N ILE A 823 -3.74 12.89 2.16
CA ILE A 823 -3.62 14.31 1.81
C ILE A 823 -2.17 14.65 1.47
N ASN A 824 -1.21 14.18 2.28
CA ASN A 824 0.21 14.40 2.05
C ASN A 824 0.66 13.82 0.70
N VAL A 825 0.26 12.59 0.38
CA VAL A 825 0.61 11.98 -0.90
C VAL A 825 -0.05 12.71 -2.06
N ALA A 826 -1.36 13.00 -2.01
CA ALA A 826 -2.08 13.66 -3.10
C ALA A 826 -1.45 15.02 -3.47
N THR A 827 -1.13 15.84 -2.48
CA THR A 827 -0.57 17.18 -2.68
C THR A 827 0.89 17.14 -3.16
N SER A 828 1.69 16.20 -2.66
CA SER A 828 3.13 16.11 -2.98
C SER A 828 3.45 15.51 -4.35
N ARG A 829 2.44 15.12 -5.16
CA ARG A 829 2.65 14.62 -6.55
C ARG A 829 2.80 15.75 -7.57
N ALA A 830 2.34 16.96 -7.26
CA ALA A 830 2.42 18.09 -8.13
C ALA A 830 3.85 18.70 -8.18
N LYS A 831 4.37 18.90 -9.40
CA LYS A 831 5.63 19.62 -9.61
C LYS A 831 5.41 21.12 -9.71
N GLU A 832 4.58 21.54 -10.64
CA GLU A 832 4.39 22.95 -11.01
C GLU A 832 3.10 23.52 -10.42
N LYS A 833 1.98 22.77 -10.49
CA LYS A 833 0.66 23.29 -10.11
C LYS A 833 -0.20 22.25 -9.39
N LEU A 834 -0.78 22.67 -8.29
CA LEU A 834 -1.80 21.92 -7.55
C LEU A 834 -3.14 22.64 -7.68
N ILE A 835 -4.14 21.94 -8.19
CA ILE A 835 -5.53 22.41 -8.31
C ILE A 835 -6.39 21.56 -7.42
N LEU A 836 -6.99 22.15 -6.40
CA LEU A 836 -7.92 21.47 -5.52
C LEU A 836 -9.35 21.85 -5.90
N LEU A 837 -10.17 20.84 -6.19
CA LEU A 837 -11.58 21.02 -6.51
C LEU A 837 -12.43 20.51 -5.35
N ALA A 838 -13.32 21.35 -4.86
CA ALA A 838 -14.29 21.01 -3.82
C ALA A 838 -15.47 21.97 -3.83
N SER A 839 -16.61 21.53 -3.30
CA SER A 839 -17.70 22.44 -2.96
C SER A 839 -17.42 23.08 -1.59
N LYS A 840 -17.14 24.39 -1.58
CA LYS A 840 -16.91 25.14 -0.33
C LYS A 840 -18.11 25.05 0.61
N LYS A 841 -19.31 25.09 0.05
CA LYS A 841 -20.56 24.95 0.80
C LYS A 841 -20.63 23.62 1.56
N GLU A 842 -20.31 22.51 0.88
CA GLU A 842 -20.34 21.19 1.52
C GLU A 842 -19.16 20.99 2.47
N LEU A 843 -18.01 21.53 2.14
CA LEU A 843 -16.85 21.54 3.01
C LEU A 843 -17.14 22.25 4.34
N ASP A 844 -17.74 23.45 4.28
CA ASP A 844 -18.11 24.22 5.49
C ASP A 844 -19.19 23.48 6.32
N ARG A 845 -20.15 22.84 5.65
CA ARG A 845 -21.19 22.03 6.31
C ARG A 845 -20.58 20.86 7.09
N LEU A 846 -19.65 20.14 6.45
CA LEU A 846 -19.03 18.92 6.98
C LEU A 846 -17.95 19.23 8.03
N HIS A 847 -17.22 20.33 7.85
CA HIS A 847 -16.24 20.80 8.83
C HIS A 847 -16.88 21.16 10.18
N GLY A 848 -18.00 21.88 10.16
CA GLY A 848 -18.70 22.33 11.36
C GLY A 848 -17.82 23.10 12.33
N THR A 849 -17.63 22.56 13.55
CA THR A 849 -16.78 23.16 14.60
C THR A 849 -15.48 22.36 14.85
N ASN A 850 -15.09 21.49 13.94
CA ASN A 850 -13.90 20.65 14.09
C ASN A 850 -12.62 21.51 14.07
N THR A 851 -11.70 21.23 14.96
CA THR A 851 -10.39 21.89 15.06
C THR A 851 -9.25 21.11 14.44
N ASP A 852 -9.41 19.80 14.24
CA ASP A 852 -8.42 18.90 13.61
C ASP A 852 -8.96 18.41 12.26
N ASP A 853 -8.66 19.18 11.23
CA ASP A 853 -9.17 18.96 9.87
C ASP A 853 -8.17 19.42 8.82
N ASP A 854 -7.28 18.49 8.43
CA ASP A 854 -6.20 18.77 7.49
C ASP A 854 -6.71 19.17 6.10
N LEU A 855 -7.86 18.64 5.65
CA LEU A 855 -8.44 18.99 4.36
C LEU A 855 -8.94 20.45 4.36
N TYR A 856 -9.64 20.86 5.42
CA TYR A 856 -10.13 22.21 5.56
C TYR A 856 -8.98 23.21 5.67
N GLU A 857 -7.94 22.87 6.44
CA GLU A 857 -6.72 23.67 6.55
C GLU A 857 -6.01 23.79 5.19
N LEU A 858 -5.90 22.71 4.41
CA LEU A 858 -5.33 22.73 3.08
C LEU A 858 -6.10 23.66 2.14
N VAL A 859 -7.44 23.58 2.13
CA VAL A 859 -8.28 24.47 1.31
C VAL A 859 -8.05 25.94 1.70
N ASN A 860 -8.04 26.25 3.00
CA ASN A 860 -7.78 27.62 3.47
C ASN A 860 -6.36 28.08 3.13
N TYR A 861 -5.36 27.20 3.24
CA TYR A 861 -4.00 27.49 2.84
C TYR A 861 -3.91 27.83 1.34
N ILE A 862 -4.54 27.03 0.47
CA ILE A 862 -4.55 27.27 -0.98
C ILE A 862 -5.24 28.59 -1.30
N ARG A 863 -6.37 28.90 -0.66
CA ARG A 863 -7.12 30.14 -0.87
C ARG A 863 -6.35 31.37 -0.42
N THR A 864 -5.53 31.26 0.63
CA THR A 864 -4.73 32.35 1.17
C THR A 864 -3.45 32.58 0.36
N ASN A 865 -2.79 31.54 -0.13
CA ASN A 865 -1.48 31.61 -0.77
C ASN A 865 -1.52 31.43 -2.30
N GLY A 866 -2.69 31.16 -2.88
CA GLY A 866 -2.93 30.92 -4.29
C GLY A 866 -4.13 31.67 -4.82
N GLN A 867 -4.71 31.15 -5.88
CA GLN A 867 -5.94 31.67 -6.49
C GLN A 867 -7.17 30.88 -6.07
N SER A 868 -8.32 31.54 -6.11
CA SER A 868 -9.62 30.91 -5.92
C SER A 868 -10.56 31.31 -7.07
N VAL A 869 -11.18 30.32 -7.69
CA VAL A 869 -12.13 30.50 -8.78
C VAL A 869 -13.43 29.79 -8.40
N VAL A 870 -14.55 30.46 -8.62
CA VAL A 870 -15.90 29.86 -8.46
C VAL A 870 -16.39 29.43 -9.82
N THR A 871 -16.85 28.19 -9.93
CA THR A 871 -17.40 27.67 -11.18
C THR A 871 -18.73 28.37 -11.49
N LYS A 872 -18.95 28.73 -12.75
CA LYS A 872 -20.24 29.25 -13.18
C LYS A 872 -21.27 28.14 -13.01
N LYS A 873 -22.46 28.46 -12.49
CA LYS A 873 -23.60 27.53 -12.44
C LYS A 873 -23.84 26.98 -13.85
N GLN A 874 -23.54 25.71 -14.05
CA GLN A 874 -23.98 25.03 -15.27
C GLN A 874 -25.50 24.96 -15.22
N VAL A 875 -26.17 25.47 -16.27
CA VAL A 875 -27.57 25.26 -16.45
C VAL A 875 -27.78 23.75 -16.57
N SER A 876 -28.56 23.16 -15.66
CA SER A 876 -28.73 21.71 -15.61
C SER A 876 -29.17 21.23 -17.00
N SER A 877 -28.66 20.10 -17.47
CA SER A 877 -29.01 19.46 -18.73
C SER A 877 -30.54 19.19 -18.85
N ARG A 878 -31.28 19.19 -17.74
CA ARG A 878 -32.77 19.21 -17.71
C ARG A 878 -33.35 20.43 -18.39
N ALA A 879 -32.70 21.58 -18.31
CA ALA A 879 -33.18 22.79 -19.01
C ALA A 879 -32.97 22.70 -20.53
N LEU A 880 -32.12 21.82 -21.00
CA LEU A 880 -31.82 21.56 -22.41
C LEU A 880 -32.57 20.34 -22.98
N GLY A 881 -33.43 19.65 -22.17
CA GLY A 881 -34.21 18.48 -22.60
C GLY A 881 -33.38 17.20 -22.83
N VAL A 882 -32.11 17.20 -22.46
CA VAL A 882 -31.24 16.03 -22.56
C VAL A 882 -31.21 15.32 -21.20
N GLN A 883 -31.62 14.06 -21.14
CA GLN A 883 -31.52 13.21 -19.95
C GLN A 883 -30.22 12.39 -20.03
N PRO A 884 -29.12 12.78 -19.34
CA PRO A 884 -27.80 12.13 -19.56
C PRO A 884 -27.62 10.77 -18.89
N PHE A 885 -28.54 10.29 -18.04
CA PHE A 885 -28.30 9.14 -17.15
C PHE A 885 -29.27 7.95 -17.30
N SER A 886 -30.33 8.04 -18.10
CA SER A 886 -31.19 6.90 -18.38
C SER A 886 -30.45 5.78 -19.11
N THR A 887 -29.59 6.11 -20.06
CA THR A 887 -28.86 5.18 -20.90
C THR A 887 -27.91 4.25 -20.15
N ALA A 888 -27.25 4.71 -19.10
CA ALA A 888 -26.30 3.87 -18.33
C ALA A 888 -27.01 2.83 -17.46
N THR A 889 -28.12 3.21 -16.83
CA THR A 889 -28.96 2.29 -16.04
C THR A 889 -29.67 1.29 -16.93
N GLU A 890 -30.22 1.74 -18.07
CA GLU A 890 -30.87 0.86 -19.05
C GLU A 890 -29.87 -0.12 -19.69
N ASN A 891 -28.64 0.29 -20.00
CA ASN A 891 -27.62 -0.61 -20.52
C ASN A 891 -27.17 -1.65 -19.48
N ALA A 892 -26.98 -1.23 -18.21
CA ALA A 892 -26.67 -2.15 -17.13
C ALA A 892 -27.80 -3.16 -16.89
N PHE A 893 -29.05 -2.71 -17.02
CA PHE A 893 -30.21 -3.59 -16.93
C PHE A 893 -30.27 -4.56 -18.11
N LEU A 894 -30.03 -4.10 -19.35
CA LEU A 894 -29.99 -4.95 -20.54
C LEU A 894 -28.93 -6.05 -20.43
N ASP A 895 -27.73 -5.68 -19.96
CA ASP A 895 -26.64 -6.64 -19.75
C ASP A 895 -27.03 -7.71 -18.71
N ASN A 896 -27.59 -7.28 -17.58
CA ASN A 896 -28.09 -8.18 -16.55
C ASN A 896 -29.23 -9.08 -17.05
N LEU A 897 -30.15 -8.52 -17.78
CA LEU A 897 -31.30 -9.22 -18.36
C LEU A 897 -30.84 -10.27 -19.39
N THR A 898 -29.89 -9.89 -20.26
CA THR A 898 -29.31 -10.79 -21.26
C THR A 898 -28.58 -11.96 -20.60
N HIS A 899 -27.80 -11.67 -19.57
CA HIS A 899 -27.04 -12.68 -18.84
C HIS A 899 -27.98 -13.61 -18.03
N ALA A 900 -29.01 -13.04 -17.39
CA ALA A 900 -29.99 -13.80 -16.66
C ALA A 900 -30.79 -14.74 -17.57
N LEU A 901 -31.23 -14.28 -18.74
CA LEU A 901 -31.92 -15.14 -19.73
C LEU A 901 -31.01 -16.26 -20.26
N GLY A 902 -29.72 -15.99 -20.46
CA GLY A 902 -28.75 -17.00 -20.90
C GLY A 902 -28.49 -18.10 -19.85
N ASN A 903 -28.74 -17.79 -18.57
CA ASN A 903 -28.52 -18.71 -17.43
C ASN A 903 -29.81 -19.36 -16.91
N ILE A 904 -30.96 -19.15 -17.56
CA ILE A 904 -32.21 -19.85 -17.23
C ILE A 904 -32.26 -21.18 -17.99
N TRP A 905 -32.08 -22.25 -17.25
CA TRP A 905 -32.07 -23.63 -17.78
C TRP A 905 -33.45 -24.31 -17.73
N LEU A 906 -34.51 -23.60 -17.31
CA LEU A 906 -35.87 -24.09 -17.28
C LEU A 906 -36.48 -24.32 -18.69
N THR A 907 -35.91 -23.70 -19.72
CA THR A 907 -36.41 -23.83 -21.10
C THR A 907 -35.27 -24.06 -22.06
N GLN A 908 -35.49 -24.85 -23.14
CA GLN A 908 -34.54 -25.00 -24.24
C GLN A 908 -34.71 -23.92 -25.30
N SER A 909 -35.57 -22.94 -25.07
CA SER A 909 -35.89 -21.86 -26.00
C SER A 909 -34.80 -20.80 -26.02
N ARG A 910 -34.56 -20.22 -27.21
CA ARG A 910 -33.62 -19.08 -27.35
C ARG A 910 -34.38 -17.78 -27.30
N TYR A 911 -33.93 -16.84 -26.51
CA TYR A 911 -34.55 -15.55 -26.34
C TYR A 911 -33.71 -14.43 -26.95
N THR A 912 -34.42 -13.39 -27.44
CA THR A 912 -33.81 -12.12 -27.82
C THR A 912 -34.46 -10.98 -27.06
N ILE A 913 -33.74 -9.92 -26.80
CA ILE A 913 -34.17 -8.73 -26.12
C ILE A 913 -34.04 -7.55 -27.07
N HIS A 914 -35.12 -6.81 -27.24
CA HIS A 914 -35.10 -5.56 -27.98
C HIS A 914 -35.39 -4.40 -27.05
N LYS A 915 -34.65 -3.31 -27.22
CA LYS A 915 -34.75 -2.08 -26.40
C LYS A 915 -35.61 -1.04 -27.12
N GLU A 916 -36.37 -0.23 -26.38
CA GLU A 916 -37.16 0.90 -26.86
C GLU A 916 -38.16 0.51 -27.98
N VAL A 917 -38.87 -0.58 -27.82
CA VAL A 917 -39.76 -1.14 -28.83
C VAL A 917 -41.09 -0.39 -28.84
N ALA A 918 -41.52 0.11 -30.01
CA ALA A 918 -42.82 0.76 -30.14
C ALA A 918 -43.94 -0.25 -29.86
N ILE A 919 -44.99 0.18 -29.13
CA ILE A 919 -46.10 -0.69 -28.77
C ILE A 919 -46.79 -1.22 -30.03
N SER A 920 -46.88 -0.41 -31.10
CA SER A 920 -47.44 -0.79 -32.42
C SER A 920 -46.55 -1.77 -33.20
N GLN A 921 -45.31 -2.01 -32.78
CA GLN A 921 -44.44 -3.04 -33.34
C GLN A 921 -44.58 -4.38 -32.60
N VAL A 922 -45.02 -4.35 -31.34
CA VAL A 922 -45.26 -5.53 -30.53
C VAL A 922 -46.60 -6.15 -30.84
N PHE A 923 -47.62 -5.31 -31.06
CA PHE A 923 -48.99 -5.73 -31.32
C PHE A 923 -49.48 -5.26 -32.70
N GLN A 924 -50.26 -6.09 -33.40
CA GLN A 924 -50.74 -5.81 -34.74
C GLN A 924 -52.00 -4.89 -34.74
N GLU A 925 -52.82 -4.95 -33.70
CA GLU A 925 -54.10 -4.25 -33.62
C GLU A 925 -54.20 -3.43 -32.32
N ASN A 926 -54.85 -2.26 -32.36
CA ASN A 926 -55.12 -1.43 -31.18
C ASN A 926 -56.42 -1.82 -30.53
N LEU A 927 -56.45 -2.90 -29.76
CA LEU A 927 -57.65 -3.41 -29.10
C LEU A 927 -58.23 -2.48 -28.02
N THR A 928 -57.43 -1.59 -27.48
CA THR A 928 -57.84 -0.66 -26.42
C THR A 928 -58.29 0.70 -26.94
N HIS A 929 -58.20 0.96 -28.23
CA HIS A 929 -58.48 2.25 -28.89
C HIS A 929 -57.72 3.42 -28.24
N ASN A 930 -56.54 3.17 -27.64
CA ASN A 930 -55.76 4.15 -26.95
C ASN A 930 -54.68 4.76 -27.88
N ALA A 931 -54.60 6.11 -27.89
CA ALA A 931 -53.59 6.82 -28.68
C ALA A 931 -52.14 6.46 -28.30
N LEU A 932 -51.90 6.02 -27.06
CA LEU A 932 -50.58 5.58 -26.60
C LEU A 932 -50.04 4.35 -27.38
N PHE A 933 -50.95 3.57 -27.98
CA PHE A 933 -50.57 2.44 -28.84
C PHE A 933 -49.66 2.87 -30.00
N TYR A 934 -49.85 4.03 -30.57
CA TYR A 934 -49.06 4.53 -31.71
C TYR A 934 -47.84 5.35 -31.29
N MET A 935 -47.89 5.98 -30.11
CA MET A 935 -46.84 6.89 -29.65
C MET A 935 -45.97 6.32 -28.50
N GLY A 936 -46.43 5.25 -27.85
CA GLY A 936 -45.76 4.65 -26.72
C GLY A 936 -44.67 3.65 -27.13
N ARG A 937 -43.72 3.45 -26.24
CA ARG A 937 -42.69 2.43 -26.36
C ARG A 937 -42.53 1.67 -25.04
N PHE A 938 -42.14 0.42 -25.14
CA PHE A 938 -41.66 -0.36 -23.99
C PHE A 938 -40.15 -0.17 -23.90
N ASP A 939 -39.61 -0.10 -22.68
CA ASP A 939 -38.17 0.00 -22.47
C ASP A 939 -37.46 -1.27 -22.97
N PHE A 940 -38.01 -2.45 -22.63
CA PHE A 940 -37.49 -3.73 -23.12
C PHE A 940 -38.65 -4.70 -23.44
N VAL A 941 -38.46 -5.50 -24.48
CA VAL A 941 -39.35 -6.61 -24.83
C VAL A 941 -38.51 -7.85 -25.05
N VAL A 942 -38.84 -8.94 -24.36
CA VAL A 942 -38.25 -10.27 -24.55
C VAL A 942 -39.06 -11.05 -25.57
N TYR A 943 -38.38 -11.58 -26.54
CA TYR A 943 -38.96 -12.39 -27.61
C TYR A 943 -38.43 -13.83 -27.54
N GLU A 944 -39.28 -14.79 -27.74
CA GLU A 944 -38.93 -16.17 -27.94
C GLU A 944 -38.65 -16.43 -29.43
N LYS A 945 -37.51 -17.08 -29.73
CA LYS A 945 -37.17 -17.47 -31.11
C LYS A 945 -37.80 -18.80 -31.49
N GLN A 946 -38.78 -18.75 -32.43
CA GLN A 946 -39.35 -19.96 -33.05
C GLN A 946 -38.97 -20.00 -34.54
N GLY A 947 -37.84 -20.64 -34.83
CA GLY A 947 -37.25 -20.70 -36.18
C GLY A 947 -36.77 -19.32 -36.63
N ARG A 948 -37.47 -18.73 -37.63
CA ARG A 948 -37.17 -17.36 -38.13
C ARG A 948 -38.10 -16.28 -37.51
N ALA A 949 -39.08 -16.68 -36.74
CA ALA A 949 -40.01 -15.75 -36.12
C ALA A 949 -39.58 -15.42 -34.68
N GLU A 950 -39.81 -14.20 -34.27
CA GLU A 950 -39.63 -13.74 -32.90
C GLU A 950 -41.03 -13.38 -32.32
N ILE A 951 -41.44 -14.08 -31.26
CA ILE A 951 -42.73 -13.91 -30.62
C ILE A 951 -42.55 -13.16 -29.31
N PRO A 952 -43.20 -11.98 -29.10
CA PRO A 952 -43.08 -11.24 -27.85
C PRO A 952 -43.72 -12.05 -26.70
N ILE A 953 -42.96 -12.27 -25.62
CA ILE A 953 -43.42 -13.03 -24.46
C ILE A 953 -43.51 -12.20 -23.19
N LEU A 954 -42.69 -11.16 -23.07
CA LEU A 954 -42.62 -10.36 -21.85
C LEU A 954 -42.21 -8.92 -22.18
N ALA A 955 -42.92 -7.94 -21.65
CA ALA A 955 -42.53 -6.53 -21.67
C ALA A 955 -41.98 -6.14 -20.31
N ILE A 956 -40.90 -5.33 -20.28
CA ILE A 956 -40.29 -4.86 -19.05
C ILE A 956 -40.12 -3.35 -19.11
N GLU A 957 -40.53 -2.66 -18.05
CA GLU A 957 -40.36 -1.22 -17.85
C GLU A 957 -39.44 -0.93 -16.69
N LEU A 958 -38.57 0.08 -16.83
CA LEU A 958 -37.72 0.58 -15.76
C LEU A 958 -38.33 1.83 -15.14
N ASP A 959 -38.83 1.70 -13.91
CA ASP A 959 -39.52 2.78 -13.23
C ASP A 959 -38.57 3.64 -12.39
N GLY A 960 -38.41 4.91 -12.77
CA GLY A 960 -37.77 5.92 -11.95
C GLY A 960 -38.71 6.53 -10.92
N LYS A 961 -38.21 7.40 -10.04
CA LYS A 961 -39.05 8.11 -9.04
C LYS A 961 -40.23 8.86 -9.62
N GLU A 962 -40.16 9.22 -10.88
CA GLU A 962 -41.22 9.94 -11.59
C GLU A 962 -42.49 9.11 -11.79
N HIS A 963 -42.33 7.78 -11.89
CA HIS A 963 -43.45 6.83 -12.01
C HIS A 963 -44.34 6.73 -10.76
N TYR A 964 -43.87 7.23 -9.61
CA TYR A 964 -44.60 7.24 -8.34
C TYR A 964 -45.02 8.64 -7.90
N THR A 965 -44.54 9.69 -8.58
CA THR A 965 -44.74 11.09 -8.11
C THR A 965 -45.43 11.98 -9.11
N LYS A 966 -45.44 11.63 -10.42
CA LYS A 966 -46.04 12.45 -11.47
C LYS A 966 -47.29 11.80 -12.01
N GLU A 967 -48.44 12.44 -11.84
CA GLU A 967 -49.77 11.94 -12.24
C GLU A 967 -49.85 11.56 -13.73
N ALA A 968 -49.22 12.37 -14.60
CA ALA A 968 -49.19 12.10 -16.05
C ALA A 968 -48.39 10.85 -16.41
N VAL A 969 -47.35 10.51 -15.62
CA VAL A 969 -46.52 9.29 -15.81
C VAL A 969 -47.30 8.08 -15.30
N ILE A 970 -47.97 8.19 -14.15
CA ILE A 970 -48.79 7.14 -13.56
C ILE A 970 -49.95 6.78 -14.52
N GLU A 971 -50.58 7.78 -15.11
CA GLU A 971 -51.69 7.54 -16.07
C GLU A 971 -51.17 6.88 -17.36
N ARG A 972 -49.99 7.25 -17.85
CA ARG A 972 -49.37 6.60 -19.00
C ARG A 972 -49.03 5.14 -18.70
N ASP A 973 -48.54 4.85 -17.51
CA ASP A 973 -48.21 3.50 -17.06
C ASP A 973 -49.45 2.62 -16.93
N ARG A 974 -50.54 3.18 -16.40
CA ARG A 974 -51.85 2.51 -16.35
C ARG A 974 -52.30 2.11 -17.74
N LYS A 975 -52.19 3.03 -18.71
CA LYS A 975 -52.58 2.76 -20.11
C LYS A 975 -51.70 1.69 -20.76
N LYS A 976 -50.39 1.68 -20.50
CA LYS A 976 -49.50 0.60 -20.99
C LYS A 976 -49.91 -0.76 -20.41
N ASN A 977 -50.24 -0.83 -19.13
CA ASN A 977 -50.70 -2.05 -18.47
C ASN A 977 -52.03 -2.55 -19.07
N GLU A 978 -52.95 -1.64 -19.39
CA GLU A 978 -54.25 -1.96 -20.05
C GLU A 978 -54.05 -2.53 -21.46
N ILE A 979 -53.10 -1.94 -22.24
CA ILE A 979 -52.77 -2.42 -23.59
C ILE A 979 -52.17 -3.83 -23.50
N CYS A 980 -51.20 -4.05 -22.62
CA CYS A 980 -50.59 -5.36 -22.43
C CYS A 980 -51.62 -6.42 -22.01
N LYS A 981 -52.49 -6.08 -21.07
CA LYS A 981 -53.58 -6.97 -20.63
C LYS A 981 -54.52 -7.34 -21.74
N ALA A 982 -54.91 -6.40 -22.60
CA ALA A 982 -55.82 -6.65 -23.74
C ALA A 982 -55.19 -7.60 -24.77
N HIS A 983 -53.87 -7.60 -24.90
CA HIS A 983 -53.10 -8.46 -25.83
C HIS A 983 -52.50 -9.71 -25.17
N ASN A 984 -52.84 -9.99 -23.92
CA ASN A 984 -52.35 -11.09 -23.13
C ASN A 984 -50.81 -11.19 -23.04
N LEU A 985 -50.14 -10.02 -23.03
CA LEU A 985 -48.70 -9.92 -22.81
C LEU A 985 -48.45 -9.51 -21.37
N GLN A 986 -47.65 -10.25 -20.67
CA GLN A 986 -47.23 -9.86 -19.32
C GLN A 986 -46.29 -8.65 -19.37
N ILE A 987 -46.46 -7.70 -18.46
CA ILE A 987 -45.57 -6.59 -18.25
C ILE A 987 -45.03 -6.63 -16.83
N ILE A 988 -43.70 -6.52 -16.68
CA ILE A 988 -43.01 -6.43 -15.41
C ILE A 988 -42.42 -5.05 -15.26
N ARG A 989 -42.58 -4.46 -14.07
CA ARG A 989 -41.98 -3.19 -13.72
C ARG A 989 -40.84 -3.37 -12.73
N VAL A 990 -39.71 -2.82 -13.06
CA VAL A 990 -38.49 -2.89 -12.25
C VAL A 990 -38.10 -1.48 -11.87
N GLU A 991 -37.99 -1.22 -10.57
CA GLU A 991 -37.46 0.06 -10.10
C GLU A 991 -36.01 0.24 -10.51
N ASN A 992 -35.61 1.43 -10.92
CA ASN A 992 -34.24 1.76 -11.37
C ASN A 992 -33.15 1.41 -10.35
N SER A 993 -33.47 1.43 -9.04
CA SER A 993 -32.56 1.03 -7.97
C SER A 993 -32.18 -0.46 -8.03
N TYR A 994 -32.99 -1.29 -8.69
CA TYR A 994 -32.75 -2.73 -8.84
C TYR A 994 -32.17 -3.11 -10.21
N ALA A 995 -32.06 -2.16 -11.13
CA ALA A 995 -31.58 -2.41 -12.50
C ALA A 995 -30.18 -3.07 -12.57
N ARG A 996 -29.35 -2.85 -11.57
CA ARG A 996 -27.99 -3.43 -11.47
C ARG A 996 -27.92 -4.67 -10.59
N ARG A 997 -29.02 -5.14 -10.02
CA ARG A 997 -29.09 -6.32 -9.16
C ARG A 997 -29.40 -7.57 -9.97
N TYR A 998 -28.38 -8.26 -10.42
CA TYR A 998 -28.50 -9.48 -11.25
C TYR A 998 -29.45 -10.52 -10.66
N ASN A 999 -29.31 -10.84 -9.37
CA ASN A 999 -30.14 -11.86 -8.72
C ASN A 999 -31.61 -11.48 -8.66
N TYR A 1000 -31.92 -10.22 -8.36
CA TYR A 1000 -33.30 -9.73 -8.39
C TYR A 1000 -33.93 -9.90 -9.78
N ILE A 1001 -33.19 -9.56 -10.83
CA ILE A 1001 -33.65 -9.70 -12.23
C ILE A 1001 -33.82 -11.19 -12.58
N LYS A 1002 -32.87 -12.02 -12.17
CA LYS A 1002 -32.93 -13.48 -12.38
C LYS A 1002 -34.09 -14.10 -11.63
N ASP A 1003 -34.35 -13.75 -10.37
CA ASP A 1003 -35.46 -14.25 -9.58
C ASP A 1003 -36.83 -13.88 -10.23
N ILE A 1004 -36.99 -12.62 -10.69
CA ILE A 1004 -38.17 -12.18 -11.41
C ILE A 1004 -38.40 -12.99 -12.69
N LEU A 1005 -37.33 -13.26 -13.46
CA LEU A 1005 -37.45 -14.06 -14.68
C LEU A 1005 -37.70 -15.53 -14.34
N MET A 1006 -37.08 -16.09 -13.31
CA MET A 1006 -37.37 -17.43 -12.84
C MET A 1006 -38.82 -17.61 -12.41
N ASP A 1007 -39.38 -16.65 -11.67
CA ASP A 1007 -40.79 -16.65 -11.28
C ASP A 1007 -41.72 -16.53 -12.49
N TYR A 1008 -41.33 -15.69 -13.46
CA TYR A 1008 -42.05 -15.60 -14.72
C TYR A 1008 -42.09 -16.93 -15.46
N PHE A 1009 -40.95 -17.55 -15.69
CA PHE A 1009 -40.85 -18.82 -16.44
C PHE A 1009 -41.44 -20.02 -15.68
N LYS A 1010 -41.39 -20.06 -14.36
CA LYS A 1010 -42.08 -21.07 -13.54
C LYS A 1010 -43.59 -20.97 -13.63
N ARG A 1011 -44.18 -19.80 -13.93
CA ARG A 1011 -45.63 -19.61 -14.08
C ARG A 1011 -46.14 -19.86 -15.51
N THR A 1012 -45.24 -19.70 -16.49
CA THR A 1012 -45.59 -19.79 -17.91
C THR A 1012 -45.23 -21.13 -18.55
N HIS A 1013 -44.36 -21.89 -17.91
CA HIS A 1013 -43.98 -23.27 -18.26
C HIS A 1013 -44.25 -24.22 -17.11
#